data_8152f05e2bc126b6fe2e36935286149b
#
_entry.id   8152f05e2bc126b6fe2e36935286149b
#
_cell.length_a   1.000
_cell.length_b   1.000
_cell.length_c   1.000
_cell.angle_alpha   90.00
_cell.angle_beta   90.00
_cell.angle_gamma   90.00
#
_symmetry.space_group_name_H-M   'P 1'
#
loop_
_entity.id
_entity.type
_entity.pdbx_description
1 polymer ?
#
loop_
_entity_poly.entity_id
_entity_poly.type
_entity_poly.pdbx_seq_one_letter_code
_entity_poly.pdbx_strand_id
1 'polypeptide(L)'
;MHTNITVKGARVNNLKNIDVSIPRDKLVVLTGLSGSGKSSLAFDTIYAEGQRRYVESLSSYARMFLGQMEKPDVDYIDGLSPAISIDQKTTSKNPRSTVGTVTEIYDYLRLLWARVGTPHCPICGKEIKQQTVDQIIVQVLALPEGTRIQVMAPVIRGKKGEHAKIFEDARKSGYVRCRVDGIAYDLSEEIKLEKNKKHEIDVVVDRLVIRPDITRRLTDSVEIAANLAGGLVVVNVVGEDRDILFSQNYACEDCGVSMEELTPRMFSFNNPFGACPTCMGLGSQMKIDPELIIPNKDLSIVEGAITASGWNNVKGDGISRMYFDALSKKYKFKLNTPVKDLPKEIMDVILYGTGGEKLTLHYDQPRGQGTLYQPFEGIVNNLERRYRETQSDSVKRELEECMSECPCPTCRGRRLKRESLAVTVGGLDIDSYCRKSVSDALAFMEHLELNPTQTMIAAQILKEIKNRLGFLRSVGLQYLTLSREAGTLSGGESQRIRLATQIGSSLMGVLYILDEPSIGLHQRDNDKLLATLKKLRDLGNTLLVVEHDEDTMREADYIVDIGPGAGVNGGRVVAAGTPEEVMNTPGSITGDYLSGRKKIPVPTQRRSGNGHYLKIFGAAENNLRHVDVAIPLGTFTCVTGVSGSGKSSLVNEILYKKLGADLNRVKVRPGKHDRIEGEEYLDKVINIDQSPIGRTPRSNPATYTGLFNDIRDLFASTPDAKSRGYGPGRFSFNTRGGRCEACTGDGLIKIEMHFLPDIYVPCEVCKGRRYNRETLEVRYKGKSIYDVLEMTVDEALPFFENLPRIYNRLKTLEEVGLGYVKLGQPSTELSGGEAQRIKLATELSKRSTGKTIYILDEPTTGLHTADVHKLIEVLQKLVDTGNTVVVIEHNLDVIKTADHLIDLGPEGGDGGGTIVCTGTPEEVAACPASYTGQYLKKMLG
;
A
#
# COMPACT_ATOMS: atom_id res chain seq x y z
N MET A 1 -16.42 -41.19 -6.49
CA MET A 1 -15.89 -39.84 -6.20
C MET A 1 -16.50 -39.38 -4.89
N HIS A 2 -15.73 -38.78 -3.95
CA HIS A 2 -16.28 -38.21 -2.74
C HIS A 2 -17.16 -37.01 -3.12
N THR A 3 -18.40 -37.02 -2.68
CA THR A 3 -19.37 -35.93 -2.92
C THR A 3 -19.25 -34.82 -1.89
N ASN A 4 -18.63 -35.09 -0.75
CA ASN A 4 -18.47 -34.19 0.38
C ASN A 4 -17.02 -34.17 0.89
N ILE A 5 -16.63 -33.07 1.49
CA ILE A 5 -15.50 -32.94 2.41
C ILE A 5 -16.04 -33.25 3.80
N THR A 6 -15.55 -34.29 4.43
CA THR A 6 -16.01 -34.72 5.78
C THR A 6 -14.92 -34.43 6.78
N VAL A 7 -15.20 -33.57 7.75
CA VAL A 7 -14.34 -33.24 8.88
C VAL A 7 -14.89 -33.95 10.12
N LYS A 8 -14.05 -34.66 10.86
CA LYS A 8 -14.41 -35.37 12.08
C LYS A 8 -13.49 -34.98 13.23
N GLY A 9 -14.12 -34.63 14.35
CA GLY A 9 -13.41 -34.35 15.58
C GLY A 9 -12.49 -33.12 15.56
N ALA A 10 -12.89 -32.03 14.94
CA ALA A 10 -12.09 -30.79 14.90
C ALA A 10 -12.09 -30.08 16.26
N ARG A 11 -10.89 -29.84 16.81
CA ARG A 11 -10.66 -29.25 18.15
C ARG A 11 -9.70 -28.07 18.14
N VAL A 12 -9.36 -27.57 16.95
CA VAL A 12 -8.41 -26.42 16.79
C VAL A 12 -8.99 -25.17 17.44
N ASN A 13 -8.21 -24.44 18.22
CA ASN A 13 -8.58 -23.21 18.93
C ASN A 13 -9.84 -23.40 19.83
N ASN A 14 -10.95 -22.73 19.49
CA ASN A 14 -12.18 -22.81 20.26
C ASN A 14 -13.19 -23.86 19.75
N LEU A 15 -12.86 -24.65 18.75
CA LEU A 15 -13.74 -25.70 18.21
C LEU A 15 -13.98 -26.83 19.25
N LYS A 16 -15.23 -27.25 19.39
CA LYS A 16 -15.69 -28.19 20.44
C LYS A 16 -15.88 -29.62 19.91
N ASN A 17 -14.82 -30.20 19.34
CA ASN A 17 -14.85 -31.57 18.80
C ASN A 17 -15.98 -31.74 17.79
N ILE A 18 -15.99 -30.86 16.78
CA ILE A 18 -17.09 -30.78 15.82
C ILE A 18 -16.91 -31.73 14.63
N ASP A 19 -18.04 -32.24 14.17
CA ASP A 19 -18.20 -32.99 12.93
C ASP A 19 -18.97 -32.13 11.94
N VAL A 20 -18.46 -32.01 10.69
CA VAL A 20 -19.13 -31.29 9.63
C VAL A 20 -18.91 -31.95 8.28
N SER A 21 -19.96 -31.95 7.45
CA SER A 21 -19.92 -32.44 6.07
C SER A 21 -20.24 -31.28 5.11
N ILE A 22 -19.31 -30.98 4.23
CA ILE A 22 -19.33 -29.84 3.31
C ILE A 22 -19.47 -30.39 1.88
N PRO A 23 -20.51 -30.05 1.12
CA PRO A 23 -20.66 -30.55 -0.25
C PRO A 23 -19.58 -29.99 -1.17
N ARG A 24 -19.08 -30.83 -2.08
CA ARG A 24 -18.10 -30.43 -3.11
C ARG A 24 -18.79 -29.81 -4.32
N ASP A 25 -18.02 -29.06 -5.09
CA ASP A 25 -18.44 -28.36 -6.32
C ASP A 25 -19.61 -27.39 -6.08
N LYS A 26 -19.63 -26.77 -4.89
CA LYS A 26 -20.64 -25.84 -4.39
C LYS A 26 -20.01 -24.57 -3.84
N LEU A 27 -20.83 -23.53 -3.80
CA LEU A 27 -20.53 -22.30 -3.03
C LEU A 27 -21.04 -22.51 -1.61
N VAL A 28 -20.12 -22.73 -0.68
CA VAL A 28 -20.41 -22.97 0.75
C VAL A 28 -19.98 -21.76 1.57
N VAL A 29 -20.91 -21.24 2.37
CA VAL A 29 -20.64 -20.12 3.26
C VAL A 29 -20.50 -20.61 4.71
N LEU A 30 -19.39 -20.26 5.35
CA LEU A 30 -19.21 -20.39 6.80
C LEU A 30 -19.55 -19.06 7.45
N THR A 31 -20.54 -19.06 8.33
CA THR A 31 -21.04 -17.87 9.01
C THR A 31 -21.16 -18.06 10.52
N GLY A 32 -21.53 -17.02 11.25
CA GLY A 32 -21.68 -17.00 12.70
C GLY A 32 -21.05 -15.74 13.33
N LEU A 33 -21.22 -15.55 14.62
CA LEU A 33 -20.69 -14.39 15.36
C LEU A 33 -19.18 -14.22 15.22
N SER A 34 -18.67 -13.01 15.40
CA SER A 34 -17.24 -12.77 15.47
C SER A 34 -16.63 -13.58 16.61
N GLY A 35 -15.49 -14.28 16.35
CA GLY A 35 -14.87 -15.16 17.33
C GLY A 35 -15.58 -16.50 17.57
N SER A 36 -16.58 -16.89 16.76
CA SER A 36 -17.29 -18.18 16.93
C SER A 36 -16.50 -19.41 16.50
N GLY A 37 -15.41 -19.27 15.74
CA GLY A 37 -14.56 -20.38 15.27
C GLY A 37 -14.60 -20.65 13.76
N LYS A 38 -15.19 -19.75 12.96
CA LYS A 38 -15.26 -19.87 11.49
C LYS A 38 -13.89 -20.02 10.84
N SER A 39 -12.99 -19.09 11.14
CA SER A 39 -11.63 -19.08 10.59
C SER A 39 -10.82 -20.28 11.09
N SER A 40 -11.07 -20.72 12.35
CA SER A 40 -10.43 -21.92 12.89
C SER A 40 -10.84 -23.18 12.12
N LEU A 41 -12.10 -23.29 11.67
CA LEU A 41 -12.52 -24.40 10.82
C LEU A 41 -11.98 -24.26 9.39
N ALA A 42 -12.12 -23.07 8.76
CA ALA A 42 -11.77 -22.86 7.36
C ALA A 42 -10.24 -22.91 7.13
N PHE A 43 -9.49 -22.09 7.88
CA PHE A 43 -8.06 -21.89 7.65
C PHE A 43 -7.18 -22.78 8.51
N ASP A 44 -7.41 -22.80 9.83
CA ASP A 44 -6.53 -23.53 10.77
C ASP A 44 -6.80 -25.04 10.76
N THR A 45 -7.93 -25.51 10.21
CA THR A 45 -8.28 -26.93 10.12
C THR A 45 -8.26 -27.42 8.65
N ILE A 46 -9.20 -26.95 7.81
CA ILE A 46 -9.41 -27.51 6.45
C ILE A 46 -8.25 -27.13 5.52
N TYR A 47 -7.92 -25.83 5.46
CA TYR A 47 -6.80 -25.35 4.62
C TYR A 47 -5.46 -25.89 5.10
N ALA A 48 -5.18 -25.84 6.41
CA ALA A 48 -3.93 -26.31 7.00
C ALA A 48 -3.69 -27.79 6.68
N GLU A 49 -4.70 -28.65 6.80
CA GLU A 49 -4.60 -30.09 6.45
C GLU A 49 -4.44 -30.28 4.93
N GLY A 50 -5.15 -29.52 4.10
CA GLY A 50 -5.02 -29.57 2.65
C GLY A 50 -3.61 -29.21 2.19
N GLN A 51 -3.05 -28.13 2.74
CA GLN A 51 -1.70 -27.67 2.46
C GLN A 51 -0.64 -28.63 2.99
N ARG A 52 -0.83 -29.19 4.20
CA ARG A 52 0.05 -30.20 4.80
C ARG A 52 0.17 -31.41 3.87
N ARG A 53 -0.96 -31.96 3.40
CA ARG A 53 -0.96 -33.11 2.46
C ARG A 53 -0.30 -32.78 1.14
N TYR A 54 -0.50 -31.58 0.61
CA TYR A 54 0.16 -31.12 -0.60
C TYR A 54 1.68 -31.06 -0.43
N VAL A 55 2.15 -30.42 0.67
CA VAL A 55 3.60 -30.34 0.98
C VAL A 55 4.20 -31.72 1.19
N GLU A 56 3.50 -32.65 1.86
CA GLU A 56 3.95 -34.05 2.04
C GLU A 56 4.07 -34.82 0.72
N SER A 57 3.30 -34.47 -0.30
CA SER A 57 3.40 -35.08 -1.64
C SER A 57 4.62 -34.62 -2.43
N LEU A 58 5.28 -33.51 -2.02
CA LEU A 58 6.46 -32.97 -2.68
C LEU A 58 7.73 -33.74 -2.37
N SER A 59 8.77 -33.53 -3.16
CA SER A 59 10.10 -34.12 -2.92
C SER A 59 10.67 -33.75 -1.57
N SER A 60 11.54 -34.59 -1.00
CA SER A 60 12.22 -34.32 0.28
C SER A 60 13.00 -32.99 0.26
N TYR A 61 13.57 -32.62 -0.88
CA TYR A 61 14.27 -31.37 -1.07
C TYR A 61 13.31 -30.17 -0.97
N ALA A 62 12.17 -30.19 -1.63
CA ALA A 62 11.16 -29.14 -1.55
C ALA A 62 10.57 -28.98 -0.13
N ARG A 63 10.34 -30.12 0.57
CA ARG A 63 9.87 -30.11 1.97
C ARG A 63 10.87 -29.45 2.93
N MET A 64 12.16 -29.59 2.70
CA MET A 64 13.20 -28.98 3.52
C MET A 64 13.17 -27.44 3.45
N PHE A 65 12.77 -26.87 2.29
CA PHE A 65 12.59 -25.43 2.11
C PHE A 65 11.25 -24.89 2.64
N LEU A 66 10.16 -25.67 2.51
CA LEU A 66 8.82 -25.24 2.91
C LEU A 66 8.54 -25.46 4.42
N GLY A 67 9.41 -26.20 5.11
CA GLY A 67 9.23 -26.55 6.51
C GLY A 67 8.23 -27.69 6.74
N GLN A 68 8.24 -28.28 7.94
CA GLN A 68 7.20 -29.20 8.38
C GLN A 68 6.01 -28.41 8.88
N MET A 69 4.83 -28.66 8.31
CA MET A 69 3.57 -28.11 8.83
C MET A 69 3.05 -29.01 9.96
N GLU A 70 2.65 -28.41 11.07
CA GLU A 70 1.99 -29.12 12.15
C GLU A 70 0.63 -29.65 11.69
N LYS A 71 0.30 -30.89 12.11
CA LYS A 71 -1.02 -31.47 11.85
C LYS A 71 -2.05 -30.72 12.70
N PRO A 72 -3.14 -30.20 12.13
CA PRO A 72 -4.22 -29.62 12.92
C PRO A 72 -4.82 -30.66 13.88
N ASP A 73 -5.35 -30.20 15.01
CA ASP A 73 -6.02 -31.09 15.99
C ASP A 73 -7.40 -31.49 15.45
N VAL A 74 -7.40 -32.55 14.68
CA VAL A 74 -8.57 -33.16 14.03
C VAL A 74 -8.37 -34.67 13.93
N ASP A 75 -9.42 -35.44 14.10
CA ASP A 75 -9.33 -36.88 14.00
C ASP A 75 -8.99 -37.29 12.57
N TYR A 76 -9.82 -36.90 11.60
CA TYR A 76 -9.51 -37.03 10.17
C TYR A 76 -10.33 -36.06 9.30
N ILE A 77 -9.82 -35.78 8.10
CA ILE A 77 -10.54 -35.07 7.04
C ILE A 77 -10.47 -35.92 5.77
N ASP A 78 -11.63 -36.17 5.17
CA ASP A 78 -11.75 -36.94 3.92
C ASP A 78 -12.33 -36.05 2.80
N GLY A 79 -12.07 -36.42 1.53
CA GLY A 79 -12.60 -35.73 0.36
C GLY A 79 -11.92 -34.40 0.01
N LEU A 80 -10.77 -34.04 0.61
CA LEU A 80 -10.03 -32.81 0.30
C LEU A 80 -9.49 -32.81 -1.12
N SER A 81 -9.70 -31.69 -1.82
CA SER A 81 -8.99 -31.30 -3.03
C SER A 81 -7.76 -30.45 -2.70
N PRO A 82 -6.84 -30.22 -3.66
CA PRO A 82 -5.81 -29.18 -3.51
C PRO A 82 -6.45 -27.87 -3.08
N ALA A 83 -5.95 -27.28 -1.99
CA ALA A 83 -6.56 -26.11 -1.36
C ALA A 83 -5.76 -24.84 -1.64
N ILE A 84 -6.45 -23.75 -2.02
CA ILE A 84 -5.89 -22.42 -2.21
C ILE A 84 -6.61 -21.45 -1.27
N SER A 85 -5.83 -20.75 -0.46
CA SER A 85 -6.33 -19.71 0.44
C SER A 85 -6.20 -18.32 -0.19
N ILE A 86 -7.26 -17.52 -0.06
CA ILE A 86 -7.30 -16.10 -0.44
C ILE A 86 -7.73 -15.31 0.80
N ASP A 87 -6.75 -15.02 1.65
CA ASP A 87 -6.92 -14.30 2.90
C ASP A 87 -6.75 -12.78 2.74
N GLN A 88 -7.17 -12.03 3.76
CA GLN A 88 -7.02 -10.57 3.82
C GLN A 88 -5.62 -10.10 4.21
N LYS A 89 -4.71 -11.02 4.58
CA LYS A 89 -3.39 -10.63 5.09
C LYS A 89 -2.64 -9.78 4.09
N THR A 90 -2.16 -8.70 4.61
CA THR A 90 -1.58 -7.51 4.00
C THR A 90 -0.72 -7.76 2.76
N THR A 91 -0.97 -6.92 1.78
CA THR A 91 -0.13 -6.62 0.63
C THR A 91 1.34 -6.49 1.01
N SER A 92 2.18 -6.95 0.12
CA SER A 92 3.61 -6.68 0.19
C SER A 92 3.85 -5.17 0.40
N LYS A 93 4.52 -4.80 1.48
CA LYS A 93 4.99 -3.42 1.73
C LYS A 93 6.17 -3.04 0.84
N ASN A 94 6.50 -3.88 -0.14
CA ASN A 94 7.57 -3.59 -1.07
C ASN A 94 7.13 -2.45 -2.02
N PRO A 95 7.79 -1.29 -2.02
CA PRO A 95 7.41 -0.14 -2.85
C PRO A 95 7.59 -0.40 -4.36
N ARG A 96 8.25 -1.49 -4.74
CA ARG A 96 8.38 -1.92 -6.13
C ARG A 96 7.23 -2.79 -6.63
N SER A 97 6.35 -3.25 -5.72
CA SER A 97 5.18 -4.03 -6.12
C SER A 97 4.06 -3.10 -6.57
N THR A 98 3.54 -3.31 -7.77
CA THR A 98 2.40 -2.58 -8.35
C THR A 98 1.29 -3.55 -8.71
N VAL A 99 0.06 -3.05 -8.96
CA VAL A 99 -1.04 -3.86 -9.46
C VAL A 99 -0.60 -4.65 -10.70
N GLY A 100 0.07 -4.00 -11.66
CA GLY A 100 0.56 -4.66 -12.87
C GLY A 100 1.54 -5.81 -12.61
N THR A 101 2.43 -5.69 -11.61
CA THR A 101 3.40 -6.75 -11.27
C THR A 101 2.76 -7.90 -10.47
N VAL A 102 1.85 -7.60 -9.56
CA VAL A 102 1.15 -8.62 -8.75
C VAL A 102 0.21 -9.47 -9.61
N THR A 103 -0.40 -8.87 -10.64
CA THR A 103 -1.28 -9.56 -11.59
C THR A 103 -0.53 -10.22 -12.74
N GLU A 104 0.81 -10.09 -12.78
CA GLU A 104 1.69 -10.53 -13.87
C GLU A 104 1.38 -9.87 -15.24
N ILE A 105 0.44 -8.94 -15.31
CA ILE A 105 0.11 -8.21 -16.55
C ILE A 105 1.34 -7.46 -17.05
N TYR A 106 2.12 -6.87 -16.13
CA TYR A 106 3.33 -6.13 -16.47
C TYR A 106 4.37 -6.97 -17.19
N ASP A 107 4.47 -8.26 -16.93
CA ASP A 107 5.39 -9.17 -17.61
C ASP A 107 5.00 -9.38 -19.08
N TYR A 108 3.71 -9.49 -19.37
CA TYR A 108 3.21 -9.52 -20.74
C TYR A 108 3.35 -8.16 -21.44
N LEU A 109 3.17 -7.04 -20.73
CA LEU A 109 3.41 -5.73 -21.30
C LEU A 109 4.88 -5.53 -21.69
N ARG A 110 5.82 -5.91 -20.83
CA ARG A 110 7.26 -5.86 -21.16
C ARG A 110 7.58 -6.68 -22.43
N LEU A 111 6.96 -7.84 -22.55
CA LEU A 111 7.12 -8.69 -23.74
C LEU A 111 6.51 -8.02 -24.98
N LEU A 112 5.31 -7.43 -24.85
CA LEU A 112 4.64 -6.73 -25.95
C LEU A 112 5.47 -5.55 -26.45
N TRP A 113 5.91 -4.65 -25.56
CA TRP A 113 6.72 -3.48 -25.91
C TRP A 113 8.07 -3.88 -26.51
N ALA A 114 8.68 -4.98 -26.05
CA ALA A 114 9.92 -5.49 -26.63
C ALA A 114 9.76 -6.08 -28.04
N ARG A 115 8.58 -6.64 -28.38
CA ARG A 115 8.40 -7.39 -29.64
C ARG A 115 7.73 -6.56 -30.75
N VAL A 116 6.81 -5.65 -30.39
CA VAL A 116 6.06 -4.85 -31.38
C VAL A 116 6.21 -3.35 -31.16
N GLY A 117 6.97 -2.94 -30.15
CA GLY A 117 7.19 -1.53 -29.83
C GLY A 117 8.00 -0.80 -30.92
N THR A 118 7.60 0.44 -31.19
CA THR A 118 8.29 1.34 -32.09
C THR A 118 9.20 2.26 -31.27
N PRO A 119 10.51 2.18 -31.42
CA PRO A 119 11.44 3.03 -30.69
C PRO A 119 11.53 4.44 -31.29
N HIS A 120 11.61 5.43 -30.42
CA HIS A 120 11.79 6.84 -30.76
C HIS A 120 13.06 7.39 -30.10
N CYS A 121 13.61 8.44 -30.68
CA CYS A 121 14.75 9.12 -30.07
C CYS A 121 14.35 9.78 -28.73
N PRO A 122 15.01 9.50 -27.61
CA PRO A 122 14.67 10.09 -26.31
C PRO A 122 14.95 11.61 -26.23
N ILE A 123 15.61 12.20 -27.24
CA ILE A 123 15.94 13.63 -27.33
C ILE A 123 14.99 14.35 -28.29
N CYS A 124 14.90 13.93 -29.55
CA CYS A 124 14.10 14.64 -30.58
C CYS A 124 12.74 14.01 -30.88
N GLY A 125 12.44 12.80 -30.35
CA GLY A 125 11.15 12.13 -30.54
C GLY A 125 10.95 11.48 -31.92
N LYS A 126 11.91 11.56 -32.83
CA LYS A 126 11.81 10.91 -34.15
C LYS A 126 11.81 9.38 -33.99
N GLU A 127 11.04 8.70 -34.84
CA GLU A 127 11.06 7.24 -34.94
C GLU A 127 12.45 6.74 -35.36
N ILE A 128 12.94 5.73 -34.68
CA ILE A 128 14.24 5.09 -34.96
C ILE A 128 13.99 3.71 -35.57
N LYS A 129 14.61 3.46 -36.73
CA LYS A 129 14.53 2.17 -37.44
C LYS A 129 15.90 1.51 -37.49
N GLN A 130 15.90 0.18 -37.41
CA GLN A 130 17.06 -0.62 -37.81
C GLN A 130 17.12 -0.66 -39.32
N GLN A 131 18.31 -0.48 -39.87
CA GLN A 131 18.53 -0.63 -41.29
C GLN A 131 19.26 -1.97 -41.51
N THR A 132 18.74 -2.79 -42.40
CA THR A 132 19.50 -3.99 -42.87
C THR A 132 20.62 -3.57 -43.80
N VAL A 133 21.66 -4.40 -43.94
CA VAL A 133 22.77 -4.14 -44.90
C VAL A 133 22.23 -3.86 -46.30
N ASP A 134 21.22 -4.65 -46.74
CA ASP A 134 20.60 -4.45 -48.04
C ASP A 134 19.93 -3.09 -48.19
N GLN A 135 19.23 -2.62 -47.15
CA GLN A 135 18.62 -1.29 -47.17
C GLN A 135 19.65 -0.18 -47.21
N ILE A 136 20.77 -0.33 -46.47
CA ILE A 136 21.89 0.60 -46.49
C ILE A 136 22.45 0.66 -47.92
N ILE A 137 22.68 -0.49 -48.52
CA ILE A 137 23.20 -0.58 -49.89
C ILE A 137 22.28 0.07 -50.91
N VAL A 138 20.98 -0.19 -50.86
CA VAL A 138 19.98 0.44 -51.73
C VAL A 138 20.00 1.94 -51.60
N GLN A 139 20.09 2.49 -50.36
CA GLN A 139 20.18 3.93 -50.16
C GLN A 139 21.50 4.56 -50.65
N VAL A 140 22.61 3.86 -50.48
CA VAL A 140 23.92 4.33 -50.97
C VAL A 140 23.96 4.29 -52.50
N LEU A 141 23.43 3.25 -53.13
CA LEU A 141 23.33 3.12 -54.61
C LEU A 141 22.33 4.14 -55.21
N ALA A 142 21.43 4.72 -54.44
CA ALA A 142 20.52 5.81 -54.90
C ALA A 142 21.25 7.13 -55.11
N LEU A 143 22.51 7.27 -54.64
CA LEU A 143 23.34 8.44 -54.94
C LEU A 143 23.67 8.52 -56.46
N PRO A 144 23.90 9.72 -56.99
CA PRO A 144 24.19 9.91 -58.41
C PRO A 144 25.40 9.06 -58.89
N GLU A 145 25.27 8.48 -60.06
CA GLU A 145 26.37 7.72 -60.68
C GLU A 145 27.64 8.59 -60.86
N GLY A 146 28.80 8.04 -60.57
CA GLY A 146 30.06 8.76 -60.57
C GLY A 146 30.44 9.43 -59.26
N THR A 147 29.52 9.45 -58.24
CA THR A 147 29.78 9.99 -56.89
C THR A 147 30.88 9.19 -56.21
N ARG A 148 31.88 9.90 -55.64
CA ARG A 148 32.98 9.29 -54.87
C ARG A 148 32.55 9.22 -53.39
N ILE A 149 32.62 8.03 -52.82
CA ILE A 149 32.25 7.79 -51.43
C ILE A 149 33.38 7.14 -50.63
N GLN A 150 33.38 7.35 -49.31
CA GLN A 150 34.21 6.61 -48.36
C GLN A 150 33.28 5.87 -47.40
N VAL A 151 33.45 4.57 -47.27
CA VAL A 151 32.79 3.74 -46.26
C VAL A 151 33.67 3.73 -45.00
N MET A 152 33.15 4.20 -43.87
CA MET A 152 33.93 4.36 -42.65
C MET A 152 33.21 3.67 -41.48
N ALA A 153 33.99 3.18 -40.52
CA ALA A 153 33.53 2.60 -39.27
C ALA A 153 33.75 3.61 -38.13
N PRO A 154 32.70 4.19 -37.54
CA PRO A 154 32.82 5.14 -36.40
C PRO A 154 33.08 4.39 -35.09
N VAL A 155 34.37 4.11 -34.80
CA VAL A 155 34.75 3.29 -33.60
C VAL A 155 34.75 4.09 -32.30
N ILE A 156 34.95 5.42 -32.35
CA ILE A 156 34.81 6.31 -31.19
C ILE A 156 33.92 7.50 -31.55
N ARG A 157 32.94 7.78 -30.68
CA ARG A 157 32.05 8.96 -30.76
C ARG A 157 32.01 9.67 -29.42
N GLY A 158 32.52 10.89 -29.37
CA GLY A 158 32.42 11.78 -28.23
C GLY A 158 33.02 11.26 -26.91
N LYS A 159 34.03 10.36 -26.96
CA LYS A 159 34.68 9.81 -25.77
C LYS A 159 36.03 10.50 -25.52
N LYS A 160 36.32 10.78 -24.24
CA LYS A 160 37.65 11.30 -23.82
C LYS A 160 38.68 10.17 -23.79
N GLY A 161 39.92 10.49 -24.15
CA GLY A 161 41.01 9.53 -24.08
C GLY A 161 42.01 9.69 -25.23
N GLU A 162 43.19 9.15 -25.11
CA GLU A 162 44.24 9.14 -26.14
C GLU A 162 44.00 8.07 -27.23
N HIS A 163 43.15 7.08 -26.95
CA HIS A 163 42.71 6.00 -27.86
C HIS A 163 43.80 5.27 -28.66
N ALA A 164 45.07 5.30 -28.18
CA ALA A 164 46.22 4.70 -28.86
C ALA A 164 46.05 3.25 -29.26
N LYS A 165 45.35 2.45 -28.41
CA LYS A 165 45.07 1.04 -28.69
C LYS A 165 44.18 0.86 -29.93
N ILE A 166 43.26 1.76 -30.21
CA ILE A 166 42.35 1.67 -31.37
C ILE A 166 43.12 1.87 -32.66
N PHE A 167 44.05 2.82 -32.70
CA PHE A 167 44.93 3.02 -33.85
C PHE A 167 45.87 1.85 -34.09
N GLU A 168 46.38 1.23 -32.99
CA GLU A 168 47.24 0.03 -33.08
C GLU A 168 46.43 -1.17 -33.61
N ASP A 169 45.23 -1.41 -33.13
CA ASP A 169 44.38 -2.51 -33.56
C ASP A 169 43.93 -2.31 -35.03
N ALA A 170 43.55 -1.08 -35.42
CA ALA A 170 43.25 -0.74 -36.80
C ALA A 170 44.45 -0.98 -37.73
N ARG A 171 45.67 -0.62 -37.32
CA ARG A 171 46.89 -0.85 -38.06
C ARG A 171 47.20 -2.32 -38.21
N LYS A 172 47.06 -3.10 -37.13
CA LYS A 172 47.25 -4.57 -37.17
C LYS A 172 46.24 -5.28 -38.09
N SER A 173 45.01 -4.74 -38.18
CA SER A 173 43.97 -5.25 -39.07
C SER A 173 44.15 -4.83 -40.54
N GLY A 174 45.19 -4.07 -40.86
CA GLY A 174 45.52 -3.70 -42.24
C GLY A 174 44.86 -2.45 -42.77
N TYR A 175 44.19 -1.66 -41.95
CA TYR A 175 43.62 -0.37 -42.35
C TYR A 175 44.73 0.67 -42.50
N VAL A 176 44.62 1.53 -43.53
CA VAL A 176 45.64 2.51 -43.88
C VAL A 176 45.31 3.89 -43.37
N ARG A 177 44.00 4.23 -43.25
CA ARG A 177 43.55 5.59 -42.93
C ARG A 177 42.47 5.62 -41.89
N CYS A 178 42.46 6.70 -41.10
CA CYS A 178 41.35 7.04 -40.22
C CYS A 178 41.06 8.55 -40.32
N ARG A 179 39.86 8.93 -39.88
CA ARG A 179 39.44 10.32 -39.71
C ARG A 179 39.30 10.58 -38.21
N VAL A 180 39.95 11.60 -37.72
CA VAL A 180 39.87 11.99 -36.31
C VAL A 180 39.40 13.44 -36.23
N ASP A 181 38.31 13.69 -35.52
CA ASP A 181 37.71 15.02 -35.36
C ASP A 181 37.50 15.75 -36.73
N GLY A 182 37.12 15.01 -37.78
CA GLY A 182 36.90 15.49 -39.16
C GLY A 182 38.17 15.54 -40.02
N ILE A 183 39.38 15.35 -39.47
CA ILE A 183 40.64 15.42 -40.19
C ILE A 183 41.13 14.01 -40.53
N ALA A 184 41.50 13.80 -41.81
CA ALA A 184 42.04 12.51 -42.29
C ALA A 184 43.51 12.35 -41.89
N TYR A 185 43.83 11.20 -41.29
CA TYR A 185 45.21 10.79 -40.93
C TYR A 185 45.58 9.49 -41.60
N ASP A 186 46.84 9.31 -41.87
CA ASP A 186 47.42 8.03 -42.27
C ASP A 186 47.80 7.26 -40.99
N LEU A 187 47.37 6.00 -40.87
CA LEU A 187 47.65 5.17 -39.71
C LEU A 187 49.13 4.78 -39.56
N SER A 188 49.96 5.03 -40.57
CA SER A 188 51.41 4.87 -40.46
C SER A 188 52.07 5.96 -39.63
N GLU A 189 51.41 7.11 -39.47
CA GLU A 189 51.88 8.22 -38.64
C GLU A 189 51.52 8.02 -37.16
N GLU A 190 52.29 8.65 -36.25
CA GLU A 190 51.96 8.65 -34.83
C GLU A 190 50.87 9.69 -34.52
N ILE A 191 49.68 9.23 -34.21
CA ILE A 191 48.52 10.09 -33.89
C ILE A 191 48.44 10.28 -32.37
N LYS A 192 48.68 11.51 -31.89
CA LYS A 192 48.62 11.88 -30.48
C LYS A 192 47.37 12.71 -30.23
N LEU A 193 46.47 12.21 -29.33
CA LEU A 193 45.25 12.87 -28.96
C LEU A 193 45.30 13.40 -27.52
N GLU A 194 44.55 14.47 -27.24
CA GLU A 194 44.43 15.07 -25.91
C GLU A 194 43.54 14.22 -24.99
N LYS A 195 44.11 13.70 -23.89
CA LYS A 195 43.44 12.81 -22.92
C LYS A 195 42.12 13.37 -22.37
N ASN A 196 41.99 14.69 -22.21
CA ASN A 196 40.84 15.35 -21.57
C ASN A 196 39.79 15.88 -22.56
N LYS A 197 40.06 15.81 -23.86
CA LYS A 197 39.16 16.24 -24.95
C LYS A 197 38.35 15.06 -25.45
N LYS A 198 37.10 15.34 -25.88
CA LYS A 198 36.26 14.34 -26.55
C LYS A 198 36.70 14.24 -28.01
N HIS A 199 36.86 13.01 -28.48
CA HIS A 199 37.29 12.72 -29.85
C HIS A 199 36.25 11.87 -30.59
N GLU A 200 36.25 12.03 -31.90
CA GLU A 200 35.51 11.19 -32.85
C GLU A 200 36.53 10.51 -33.77
N ILE A 201 36.48 9.18 -33.87
CA ILE A 201 37.44 8.39 -34.68
C ILE A 201 36.67 7.47 -35.59
N ASP A 202 36.83 7.67 -36.90
CA ASP A 202 36.25 6.83 -37.95
C ASP A 202 37.41 6.12 -38.69
N VAL A 203 37.37 4.80 -38.76
CA VAL A 203 38.33 4.01 -39.57
C VAL A 203 37.78 3.91 -41.00
N VAL A 204 38.59 4.32 -41.98
CA VAL A 204 38.23 4.24 -43.39
C VAL A 204 38.39 2.80 -43.84
N VAL A 205 37.27 2.15 -44.18
CA VAL A 205 37.23 0.75 -44.63
C VAL A 205 37.47 0.66 -46.12
N ASP A 206 36.77 1.47 -46.93
CA ASP A 206 36.93 1.44 -48.40
C ASP A 206 36.62 2.81 -49.04
N ARG A 207 37.09 2.98 -50.29
CA ARG A 207 36.85 4.16 -51.16
C ARG A 207 36.28 3.68 -52.47
N LEU A 208 35.06 4.08 -52.79
CA LEU A 208 34.30 3.59 -53.90
C LEU A 208 33.80 4.76 -54.79
N VAL A 209 33.50 4.43 -56.05
CA VAL A 209 32.78 5.32 -56.94
C VAL A 209 31.45 4.63 -57.28
N ILE A 210 30.36 5.31 -57.15
CA ILE A 210 29.02 4.77 -57.44
C ILE A 210 28.93 4.38 -58.91
N ARG A 211 28.75 3.06 -59.17
CA ARG A 211 28.52 2.42 -60.44
C ARG A 211 27.61 1.22 -60.26
N PRO A 212 26.94 0.74 -61.33
CA PRO A 212 26.03 -0.41 -61.20
C PRO A 212 26.70 -1.74 -60.76
N ASP A 213 28.01 -1.89 -61.00
CA ASP A 213 28.78 -3.10 -60.73
C ASP A 213 29.45 -3.18 -59.35
N ILE A 214 29.32 -2.15 -58.48
CA ILE A 214 29.99 -2.11 -57.18
C ILE A 214 29.25 -2.79 -56.06
N THR A 215 28.03 -3.31 -56.31
CA THR A 215 27.11 -3.80 -55.23
C THR A 215 27.81 -4.77 -54.30
N ARG A 216 28.49 -5.79 -54.85
CA ARG A 216 29.18 -6.80 -54.01
C ARG A 216 30.27 -6.21 -53.13
N ARG A 217 31.13 -5.35 -53.70
CA ARG A 217 32.25 -4.69 -52.94
C ARG A 217 31.70 -3.72 -51.93
N LEU A 218 30.62 -3.02 -52.25
CA LEU A 218 29.93 -2.14 -51.30
C LEU A 218 29.34 -2.94 -50.13
N THR A 219 28.73 -4.10 -50.40
CA THR A 219 28.18 -4.99 -49.35
C THR A 219 29.29 -5.44 -48.41
N ASP A 220 30.39 -5.99 -48.96
CA ASP A 220 31.53 -6.43 -48.16
C ASP A 220 32.09 -5.28 -47.30
N SER A 221 32.20 -4.06 -47.84
CA SER A 221 32.74 -2.89 -47.15
C SER A 221 31.79 -2.40 -46.02
N VAL A 222 30.46 -2.43 -46.26
CA VAL A 222 29.44 -2.06 -45.27
C VAL A 222 29.39 -3.07 -44.13
N GLU A 223 29.44 -4.38 -44.43
CA GLU A 223 29.49 -5.45 -43.42
C GLU A 223 30.75 -5.32 -42.53
N ILE A 224 31.93 -5.10 -43.13
CA ILE A 224 33.18 -4.91 -42.39
C ILE A 224 33.09 -3.68 -41.51
N ALA A 225 32.59 -2.54 -42.04
CA ALA A 225 32.43 -1.31 -41.26
C ALA A 225 31.45 -1.49 -40.08
N ALA A 226 30.31 -2.14 -40.33
CA ALA A 226 29.33 -2.43 -39.30
C ALA A 226 29.88 -3.35 -38.18
N ASN A 227 30.62 -4.40 -38.55
CA ASN A 227 31.25 -5.31 -37.58
C ASN A 227 32.31 -4.58 -36.74
N LEU A 228 33.09 -3.69 -37.33
CA LEU A 228 34.14 -2.93 -36.64
C LEU A 228 33.60 -1.90 -35.68
N ALA A 229 32.49 -1.24 -36.02
CA ALA A 229 31.84 -0.18 -35.24
C ALA A 229 30.56 -0.62 -34.50
N GLY A 230 30.36 -1.92 -34.29
CA GLY A 230 29.21 -2.45 -33.56
C GLY A 230 27.86 -2.11 -34.19
N GLY A 231 27.75 -2.19 -35.53
CA GLY A 231 26.53 -1.95 -36.29
C GLY A 231 26.37 -0.55 -36.87
N LEU A 232 27.32 0.34 -36.68
CA LEU A 232 27.33 1.70 -37.24
C LEU A 232 28.19 1.77 -38.51
N VAL A 233 27.69 2.50 -39.51
CA VAL A 233 28.43 2.74 -40.78
C VAL A 233 28.29 4.23 -41.16
N VAL A 234 29.37 4.88 -41.48
CA VAL A 234 29.34 6.23 -42.04
C VAL A 234 29.76 6.17 -43.52
N VAL A 235 28.95 6.74 -44.39
CA VAL A 235 29.29 6.95 -45.80
C VAL A 235 29.51 8.45 -46.03
N ASN A 236 30.74 8.84 -46.24
CA ASN A 236 31.10 10.20 -46.58
C ASN A 236 31.11 10.42 -48.11
N VAL A 237 30.46 11.46 -48.57
CA VAL A 237 30.45 11.87 -49.98
C VAL A 237 31.60 12.82 -50.21
N VAL A 238 32.63 12.32 -50.91
CA VAL A 238 33.87 13.07 -51.14
C VAL A 238 33.60 14.28 -52.03
N GLY A 239 33.90 15.50 -51.51
CA GLY A 239 33.68 16.77 -52.19
C GLY A 239 32.48 17.58 -51.79
N GLU A 240 31.52 16.97 -51.06
CA GLU A 240 30.34 17.68 -50.51
C GLU A 240 30.41 17.88 -49.00
N ASP A 241 31.45 17.41 -48.34
CA ASP A 241 31.59 17.40 -46.85
C ASP A 241 30.32 16.86 -46.14
N ARG A 242 29.67 15.88 -46.76
CA ARG A 242 28.41 15.30 -46.33
C ARG A 242 28.65 13.86 -45.83
N ASP A 243 28.38 13.64 -44.55
CA ASP A 243 28.35 12.33 -43.92
C ASP A 243 26.92 11.79 -43.84
N ILE A 244 26.72 10.56 -44.26
CA ILE A 244 25.45 9.83 -44.13
C ILE A 244 25.72 8.69 -43.12
N LEU A 245 25.11 8.78 -41.94
CA LEU A 245 25.18 7.74 -40.92
C LEU A 245 24.11 6.70 -41.14
N PHE A 246 24.52 5.44 -41.19
CA PHE A 246 23.64 4.28 -41.21
C PHE A 246 23.83 3.47 -39.92
N SER A 247 22.82 2.81 -39.48
CA SER A 247 22.89 1.98 -38.30
C SER A 247 22.09 0.69 -38.43
N GLN A 248 22.73 -0.42 -38.17
CA GLN A 248 22.06 -1.71 -37.98
C GLN A 248 21.42 -1.81 -36.61
N ASN A 249 21.79 -0.94 -35.66
CA ASN A 249 21.19 -0.78 -34.35
C ASN A 249 20.18 0.36 -34.40
N TYR A 250 19.32 0.44 -33.35
CA TYR A 250 18.42 1.57 -33.17
C TYR A 250 19.22 2.84 -32.85
N ALA A 251 19.46 3.69 -33.82
CA ALA A 251 20.19 4.96 -33.64
C ALA A 251 19.46 6.13 -34.31
N CYS A 252 19.49 7.29 -33.64
CA CYS A 252 18.95 8.53 -34.21
C CYS A 252 20.03 9.22 -35.09
N GLU A 253 19.67 9.50 -36.32
CA GLU A 253 20.60 10.14 -37.30
C GLU A 253 20.95 11.57 -36.87
N ASP A 254 19.98 12.33 -36.30
CA ASP A 254 20.15 13.73 -35.93
C ASP A 254 20.88 13.90 -34.58
N CYS A 255 20.55 13.06 -33.59
CA CYS A 255 21.04 13.22 -32.22
C CYS A 255 22.24 12.32 -31.89
N GLY A 256 22.56 11.34 -32.73
CA GLY A 256 23.64 10.38 -32.51
C GLY A 256 23.42 9.43 -31.32
N VAL A 257 22.21 9.39 -30.78
CA VAL A 257 21.86 8.50 -29.67
C VAL A 257 21.58 7.12 -30.23
N SER A 258 22.31 6.12 -29.73
CA SER A 258 22.08 4.70 -30.03
C SER A 258 21.26 4.06 -28.87
N MET A 259 20.26 3.29 -29.19
CA MET A 259 19.49 2.46 -28.26
C MET A 259 19.93 1.01 -28.40
N GLU A 260 20.01 0.31 -27.26
CA GLU A 260 20.25 -1.12 -27.22
C GLU A 260 19.07 -1.90 -27.86
N GLU A 261 19.31 -3.16 -28.17
CA GLU A 261 18.26 -4.06 -28.66
C GLU A 261 17.08 -4.10 -27.69
N LEU A 262 15.86 -4.04 -28.25
CA LEU A 262 14.64 -4.05 -27.46
C LEU A 262 14.43 -5.41 -26.79
N THR A 263 14.77 -5.51 -25.54
CA THR A 263 14.58 -6.71 -24.71
C THR A 263 13.58 -6.46 -23.58
N PRO A 264 12.84 -7.47 -23.08
CA PRO A 264 11.92 -7.31 -21.97
C PRO A 264 12.56 -6.77 -20.70
N ARG A 265 13.88 -6.95 -20.50
CA ARG A 265 14.66 -6.39 -19.36
C ARG A 265 14.72 -4.88 -19.38
N MET A 266 14.73 -4.28 -20.57
CA MET A 266 14.76 -2.82 -20.76
C MET A 266 13.50 -2.12 -20.20
N PHE A 267 12.38 -2.83 -20.12
CA PHE A 267 11.12 -2.33 -19.61
C PHE A 267 10.87 -2.71 -18.14
N SER A 268 11.85 -3.31 -17.45
CA SER A 268 11.70 -3.69 -16.04
C SER A 268 12.31 -2.62 -15.12
N PHE A 269 11.48 -2.02 -14.27
CA PHE A 269 11.95 -1.11 -13.24
C PHE A 269 12.61 -1.83 -12.03
N ASN A 270 12.50 -3.16 -11.95
CA ASN A 270 13.20 -3.99 -10.96
C ASN A 270 14.58 -4.45 -11.44
N ASN A 271 14.96 -4.12 -12.68
CA ASN A 271 16.24 -4.51 -13.27
C ASN A 271 17.06 -3.25 -13.59
N PRO A 272 18.37 -3.20 -13.27
CA PRO A 272 19.24 -2.06 -13.56
C PRO A 272 19.28 -1.63 -15.04
N PHE A 273 18.98 -2.55 -15.97
CA PHE A 273 18.91 -2.23 -17.41
C PHE A 273 17.77 -1.26 -17.75
N GLY A 274 16.60 -1.40 -17.10
CA GLY A 274 15.44 -0.56 -17.38
C GLY A 274 15.17 0.50 -16.31
N ALA A 275 15.62 0.28 -15.07
CA ALA A 275 15.34 1.15 -13.95
C ALA A 275 16.01 2.54 -14.09
N CYS A 276 15.28 3.58 -13.67
CA CYS A 276 15.88 4.92 -13.54
C CYS A 276 17.09 4.89 -12.59
N PRO A 277 18.28 5.37 -13.02
CA PRO A 277 19.50 5.25 -12.22
C PRO A 277 19.45 6.08 -10.92
N THR A 278 18.63 7.13 -10.87
CA THR A 278 18.53 8.04 -9.72
C THR A 278 17.68 7.44 -8.59
N CYS A 279 16.54 6.83 -8.89
CA CYS A 279 15.66 6.23 -7.89
C CYS A 279 15.71 4.69 -7.87
N MET A 280 16.55 4.08 -8.70
CA MET A 280 16.69 2.62 -8.79
C MET A 280 15.33 1.90 -9.01
N GLY A 281 14.44 2.52 -9.79
CA GLY A 281 13.13 1.98 -10.13
C GLY A 281 12.02 2.23 -9.10
N LEU A 282 12.26 2.99 -8.05
CA LEU A 282 11.25 3.33 -7.04
C LEU A 282 10.23 4.36 -7.54
N GLY A 283 10.65 5.28 -8.42
CA GLY A 283 9.81 6.38 -8.91
C GLY A 283 9.80 7.60 -8.00
N SER A 284 10.11 7.43 -6.73
CA SER A 284 10.07 8.45 -5.69
C SER A 284 11.34 8.44 -4.84
N GLN A 285 11.49 9.47 -4.03
CA GLN A 285 12.55 9.61 -3.04
C GLN A 285 11.97 10.25 -1.78
N MET A 286 12.36 9.72 -0.61
CA MET A 286 12.07 10.38 0.66
C MET A 286 12.96 11.62 0.79
N LYS A 287 12.34 12.79 0.99
CA LYS A 287 13.02 14.07 1.21
C LYS A 287 12.45 14.78 2.42
N ILE A 288 13.29 15.57 3.08
CA ILE A 288 12.83 16.43 4.16
C ILE A 288 11.82 17.44 3.58
N ASP A 289 10.64 17.52 4.20
CA ASP A 289 9.54 18.39 3.78
C ASP A 289 9.45 19.63 4.68
N PRO A 290 9.63 20.84 4.14
CA PRO A 290 9.49 22.07 4.88
C PRO A 290 8.11 22.24 5.55
N GLU A 291 7.02 21.72 4.96
CA GLU A 291 5.68 21.78 5.52
C GLU A 291 5.52 20.90 6.78
N LEU A 292 6.28 19.79 6.86
CA LEU A 292 6.32 18.93 8.05
C LEU A 292 7.24 19.50 9.14
N ILE A 293 8.25 20.30 8.75
CA ILE A 293 9.10 21.04 9.70
C ILE A 293 8.30 22.17 10.35
N ILE A 294 7.47 22.88 9.57
CA ILE A 294 6.68 24.04 10.00
C ILE A 294 5.20 23.77 9.68
N PRO A 295 4.53 22.91 10.45
CA PRO A 295 3.15 22.51 10.15
C PRO A 295 2.14 23.63 10.41
N ASN A 296 2.42 24.56 11.32
CA ASN A 296 1.56 25.71 11.62
C ASN A 296 2.32 27.01 11.42
N LYS A 297 1.99 27.72 10.33
CA LYS A 297 2.62 28.99 9.95
C LYS A 297 2.05 30.20 10.70
N ASP A 298 0.96 30.05 11.45
CA ASP A 298 0.40 31.10 12.32
C ASP A 298 1.22 31.29 13.59
N LEU A 299 2.02 30.31 13.95
CA LEU A 299 2.94 30.39 15.08
C LEU A 299 4.24 31.10 14.69
N SER A 300 4.86 31.76 15.64
CA SER A 300 6.22 32.27 15.52
C SER A 300 7.26 31.21 15.90
N ILE A 301 8.53 31.46 15.56
CA ILE A 301 9.64 30.56 15.92
C ILE A 301 9.73 30.32 17.43
N VAL A 302 9.51 31.36 18.24
CA VAL A 302 9.51 31.27 19.71
C VAL A 302 8.31 30.50 20.24
N GLU A 303 7.15 30.58 19.59
CA GLU A 303 5.94 29.83 19.96
C GLU A 303 6.02 28.38 19.59
N GLY A 304 7.03 27.97 18.81
CA GLY A 304 7.26 26.58 18.43
C GLY A 304 6.76 26.21 17.04
N ALA A 305 6.76 27.14 16.10
CA ALA A 305 6.44 26.88 14.70
C ALA A 305 7.30 25.75 14.10
N ILE A 306 8.58 25.68 14.52
CA ILE A 306 9.52 24.64 14.06
C ILE A 306 9.42 23.40 14.95
N THR A 307 9.04 22.28 14.40
CA THR A 307 8.80 21.02 15.15
C THR A 307 9.94 20.00 15.00
N ALA A 308 10.93 20.28 14.14
CA ALA A 308 12.04 19.37 13.87
C ALA A 308 12.93 19.16 15.10
N SER A 309 13.30 17.90 15.35
CA SER A 309 14.19 17.53 16.47
C SER A 309 15.56 18.23 16.39
N GLY A 310 15.97 18.83 17.51
CA GLY A 310 17.18 19.63 17.62
C GLY A 310 16.98 21.10 17.25
N TRP A 311 15.85 21.47 16.64
CA TRP A 311 15.50 22.85 16.27
C TRP A 311 14.22 23.36 16.94
N ASN A 312 13.47 22.49 17.62
CA ASN A 312 12.18 22.78 18.25
C ASN A 312 12.30 23.46 19.64
N ASN A 313 13.47 23.44 20.27
CA ASN A 313 13.66 24.04 21.59
C ASN A 313 14.33 25.40 21.49
N VAL A 314 13.53 26.45 21.27
CA VAL A 314 13.97 27.84 21.13
C VAL A 314 13.77 28.67 22.40
N LYS A 315 13.15 28.08 23.44
CA LYS A 315 12.83 28.81 24.71
C LYS A 315 13.99 28.85 25.70
N GLY A 316 15.04 28.04 25.50
CA GLY A 316 16.23 27.98 26.38
C GLY A 316 17.49 28.50 25.69
N ASP A 317 18.63 28.43 26.42
CA ASP A 317 19.96 28.86 25.92
C ASP A 317 20.65 27.77 25.07
N GLY A 318 19.87 27.02 24.30
CA GLY A 318 20.35 25.94 23.44
C GLY A 318 21.01 26.43 22.14
N ILE A 319 21.70 25.50 21.45
CA ILE A 319 22.40 25.78 20.17
C ILE A 319 21.43 26.32 19.11
N SER A 320 20.23 25.80 19.02
CA SER A 320 19.20 26.30 18.09
C SER A 320 18.85 27.78 18.35
N ARG A 321 18.71 28.16 19.60
CA ARG A 321 18.44 29.56 19.99
C ARG A 321 19.54 30.48 19.53
N MET A 322 20.79 30.10 19.73
CA MET A 322 21.95 30.90 19.31
C MET A 322 21.97 31.17 17.79
N TYR A 323 21.65 30.17 16.99
CA TYR A 323 21.54 30.32 15.55
C TYR A 323 20.40 31.25 15.16
N PHE A 324 19.21 31.12 15.77
CA PHE A 324 18.07 31.98 15.46
C PHE A 324 18.28 33.42 15.88
N ASP A 325 18.91 33.68 17.03
CA ASP A 325 19.27 35.02 17.47
C ASP A 325 20.31 35.69 16.53
N ALA A 326 21.30 34.93 16.05
CA ALA A 326 22.27 35.41 15.06
C ALA A 326 21.63 35.72 13.70
N LEU A 327 20.72 34.83 13.22
CA LEU A 327 19.96 35.04 11.99
C LEU A 327 19.04 36.28 12.12
N SER A 328 18.31 36.40 13.23
CA SER A 328 17.44 37.53 13.52
C SER A 328 18.18 38.88 13.47
N LYS A 329 19.38 38.94 14.08
CA LYS A 329 20.24 40.15 14.05
C LYS A 329 20.75 40.46 12.64
N LYS A 330 21.22 39.46 11.92
CA LYS A 330 21.80 39.63 10.60
C LYS A 330 20.77 40.03 9.55
N TYR A 331 19.67 39.32 9.49
CA TYR A 331 18.61 39.51 8.49
C TYR A 331 17.47 40.43 8.96
N LYS A 332 17.60 41.02 10.15
CA LYS A 332 16.71 42.06 10.72
C LYS A 332 15.22 41.63 10.80
N PHE A 333 14.94 40.44 11.27
CA PHE A 333 13.58 39.97 11.53
C PHE A 333 13.39 39.66 13.03
N LYS A 334 12.14 39.59 13.48
CA LYS A 334 11.83 39.26 14.88
C LYS A 334 11.40 37.80 15.01
N LEU A 335 11.93 37.12 16.02
CA LEU A 335 11.59 35.71 16.27
C LEU A 335 10.14 35.49 16.73
N ASN A 336 9.45 36.53 17.16
CA ASN A 336 8.03 36.52 17.57
C ASN A 336 7.08 36.79 16.39
N THR A 337 7.58 37.02 15.17
CA THR A 337 6.74 37.20 13.99
C THR A 337 6.21 35.85 13.57
N PRO A 338 4.88 35.71 13.32
CA PRO A 338 4.33 34.50 12.72
C PRO A 338 5.07 34.13 11.42
N VAL A 339 5.30 32.84 11.21
CA VAL A 339 6.10 32.36 10.05
C VAL A 339 5.47 32.79 8.73
N LYS A 340 4.15 32.84 8.63
CA LYS A 340 3.42 33.29 7.41
C LYS A 340 3.74 34.73 7.01
N ASP A 341 4.13 35.59 7.99
CA ASP A 341 4.41 37.01 7.79
C ASP A 341 5.91 37.27 7.54
N LEU A 342 6.75 36.25 7.62
CA LEU A 342 8.17 36.34 7.30
C LEU A 342 8.40 36.38 5.78
N PRO A 343 9.29 37.24 5.28
CA PRO A 343 9.68 37.24 3.87
C PRO A 343 10.23 35.88 3.41
N LYS A 344 9.97 35.51 2.16
CA LYS A 344 10.39 34.26 1.59
C LYS A 344 11.91 34.05 1.67
N GLU A 345 12.68 35.12 1.43
CA GLU A 345 14.15 35.08 1.50
C GLU A 345 14.65 34.69 2.90
N ILE A 346 13.98 35.14 3.96
CA ILE A 346 14.33 34.79 5.33
C ILE A 346 13.98 33.32 5.59
N MET A 347 12.83 32.88 5.10
CA MET A 347 12.43 31.47 5.20
C MET A 347 13.39 30.55 4.46
N ASP A 348 13.83 30.94 3.26
CA ASP A 348 14.80 30.17 2.49
C ASP A 348 16.15 30.05 3.24
N VAL A 349 16.61 31.12 3.91
CA VAL A 349 17.81 31.07 4.75
C VAL A 349 17.61 30.14 5.96
N ILE A 350 16.47 30.20 6.64
CA ILE A 350 16.17 29.31 7.77
C ILE A 350 16.12 27.84 7.34
N LEU A 351 15.52 27.55 6.20
CA LEU A 351 15.36 26.19 5.71
C LEU A 351 16.63 25.64 5.04
N TYR A 352 17.29 26.43 4.19
CA TYR A 352 18.38 25.93 3.32
C TYR A 352 19.76 26.51 3.64
N GLY A 353 19.83 27.48 4.57
CA GLY A 353 21.07 28.01 5.12
C GLY A 353 21.58 29.29 4.46
N THR A 354 22.75 29.74 4.95
CA THR A 354 23.36 31.02 4.58
C THR A 354 24.27 30.95 3.35
N GLY A 355 24.25 29.85 2.59
CA GLY A 355 25.13 29.71 1.40
C GLY A 355 26.65 29.76 1.70
N GLY A 356 27.05 29.40 2.92
CA GLY A 356 28.45 29.45 3.39
C GLY A 356 28.85 30.74 4.08
N GLU A 357 27.97 31.73 4.13
CA GLU A 357 28.20 32.99 4.84
C GLU A 357 28.20 32.78 6.36
N LYS A 358 29.25 33.22 7.04
CA LYS A 358 29.43 32.99 8.47
C LYS A 358 28.54 33.91 9.33
N LEU A 359 27.95 33.30 10.34
CA LEU A 359 27.19 33.98 11.42
C LEU A 359 28.10 34.15 12.64
N THR A 360 27.86 35.22 13.38
CA THR A 360 28.47 35.44 14.71
C THR A 360 27.53 34.89 15.79
N LEU A 361 27.92 33.76 16.38
CA LEU A 361 27.16 33.08 17.41
C LEU A 361 27.75 33.46 18.76
N HIS A 362 26.91 33.95 19.66
CA HIS A 362 27.31 34.21 21.06
C HIS A 362 26.75 33.11 21.95
N TYR A 363 27.60 32.50 22.77
CA TYR A 363 27.17 31.54 23.77
C TYR A 363 27.56 32.00 25.16
N ASP A 364 26.62 31.87 26.07
CA ASP A 364 26.77 32.12 27.51
C ASP A 364 26.23 30.87 28.25
N GLN A 365 27.11 29.99 28.64
CA GLN A 365 26.76 28.74 29.32
C GLN A 365 27.55 28.63 30.63
N PRO A 366 27.09 27.87 31.65
CA PRO A 366 27.79 27.68 32.93
C PRO A 366 29.26 27.21 32.79
N ARG A 367 29.61 26.70 31.61
CA ARG A 367 30.99 26.21 31.30
C ARG A 367 31.85 27.19 30.54
N GLY A 368 31.33 28.39 30.18
CA GLY A 368 32.11 29.45 29.53
C GLY A 368 31.29 30.32 28.59
N GLN A 369 31.78 31.52 28.37
CA GLN A 369 31.28 32.52 27.42
C GLN A 369 32.22 32.65 26.23
N GLY A 370 31.67 32.84 25.02
CA GLY A 370 32.49 33.00 23.82
C GLY A 370 31.71 33.34 22.57
N THR A 371 32.45 33.52 21.49
CA THR A 371 31.91 33.85 20.18
C THR A 371 32.44 32.83 19.16
N LEU A 372 31.53 32.25 18.38
CA LEU A 372 31.85 31.33 17.31
C LEU A 372 31.48 31.93 15.96
N TYR A 373 32.30 31.68 14.94
CA TYR A 373 32.08 32.13 13.55
C TYR A 373 31.83 30.91 12.67
N GLN A 374 30.56 30.61 12.46
CA GLN A 374 30.18 29.42 11.65
C GLN A 374 29.07 29.77 10.67
N PRO A 375 29.05 29.13 9.49
CA PRO A 375 27.91 29.24 8.58
C PRO A 375 26.72 28.43 9.14
N PHE A 376 25.53 28.86 8.82
CA PHE A 376 24.32 28.10 9.10
C PHE A 376 23.98 27.24 7.89
N GLU A 377 23.94 25.94 8.08
CA GLU A 377 23.68 25.00 6.98
C GLU A 377 22.19 24.95 6.56
N GLY A 378 21.27 25.45 7.39
CA GLY A 378 19.83 25.33 7.18
C GLY A 378 19.24 24.08 7.81
N ILE A 379 17.96 24.15 8.21
CA ILE A 379 17.30 23.04 8.91
C ILE A 379 17.17 21.83 8.01
N VAL A 380 16.75 22.00 6.75
CA VAL A 380 16.57 20.90 5.77
C VAL A 380 17.90 20.17 5.55
N ASN A 381 18.96 20.92 5.24
CA ASN A 381 20.27 20.33 4.98
C ASN A 381 20.86 19.61 6.22
N ASN A 382 20.64 20.18 7.42
CA ASN A 382 21.03 19.55 8.68
C ASN A 382 20.32 18.21 8.92
N LEU A 383 18.99 18.18 8.73
CA LEU A 383 18.21 16.95 8.91
C LEU A 383 18.60 15.89 7.87
N GLU A 384 18.80 16.27 6.59
CA GLU A 384 19.26 15.35 5.54
C GLU A 384 20.65 14.78 5.83
N ARG A 385 21.58 15.58 6.32
CA ARG A 385 22.90 15.13 6.72
C ARG A 385 22.80 14.17 7.90
N ARG A 386 22.06 14.54 8.95
CA ARG A 386 21.83 13.67 10.12
C ARG A 386 21.18 12.34 9.73
N TYR A 387 20.23 12.33 8.82
CA TYR A 387 19.60 11.11 8.33
C TYR A 387 20.60 10.17 7.63
N ARG A 388 21.53 10.73 6.86
CA ARG A 388 22.57 9.94 6.18
C ARG A 388 23.64 9.40 7.14
N GLU A 389 23.99 10.16 8.17
CA GLU A 389 25.10 9.83 9.08
C GLU A 389 24.69 8.96 10.26
N THR A 390 23.43 8.99 10.68
CA THR A 390 22.98 8.25 11.86
C THR A 390 22.90 6.75 11.61
N GLN A 391 23.37 5.98 12.62
CA GLN A 391 23.20 4.52 12.66
C GLN A 391 22.09 4.08 13.62
N SER A 392 21.47 5.03 14.34
CA SER A 392 20.41 4.75 15.29
C SER A 392 19.04 4.69 14.60
N ASP A 393 18.38 3.54 14.65
CA ASP A 393 17.03 3.36 14.12
C ASP A 393 15.98 4.25 14.79
N SER A 394 16.18 4.62 16.05
CA SER A 394 15.31 5.55 16.76
C SER A 394 15.39 6.96 16.17
N VAL A 395 16.63 7.45 15.93
CA VAL A 395 16.86 8.76 15.32
C VAL A 395 16.40 8.78 13.86
N LYS A 396 16.63 7.71 13.11
CA LYS A 396 16.11 7.60 11.74
C LYS A 396 14.60 7.76 11.69
N ARG A 397 13.88 7.01 12.52
CA ARG A 397 12.40 7.11 12.59
C ARG A 397 11.92 8.50 12.97
N GLU A 398 12.59 9.18 13.90
CA GLU A 398 12.26 10.55 14.29
C GLU A 398 12.47 11.53 13.11
N LEU A 399 13.53 11.36 12.34
CA LEU A 399 13.80 12.19 11.15
C LEU A 399 12.84 11.88 10.00
N GLU A 400 12.42 10.62 9.84
CA GLU A 400 11.43 10.19 8.85
C GLU A 400 10.06 10.86 9.07
N GLU A 401 9.71 11.24 10.31
CA GLU A 401 8.51 12.02 10.59
C GLU A 401 8.51 13.41 9.94
N CYS A 402 9.69 13.93 9.59
CA CYS A 402 9.85 15.20 8.86
C CYS A 402 10.05 15.01 7.34
N MET A 403 9.90 13.79 6.83
CA MET A 403 10.09 13.46 5.43
C MET A 403 8.77 13.19 4.72
N SER A 404 8.69 13.59 3.46
CA SER A 404 7.62 13.21 2.54
C SER A 404 8.17 12.52 1.31
N GLU A 405 7.33 11.71 0.69
CA GLU A 405 7.64 11.04 -0.55
C GLU A 405 7.46 12.01 -1.73
N CYS A 406 8.55 12.30 -2.44
CA CYS A 406 8.56 13.19 -3.59
C CYS A 406 8.87 12.42 -4.87
N PRO A 407 8.23 12.75 -6.01
CA PRO A 407 8.58 12.15 -7.29
C PRO A 407 10.06 12.33 -7.61
N CYS A 408 10.71 11.27 -8.14
CA CYS A 408 12.10 11.32 -8.55
C CYS A 408 12.34 12.44 -9.58
N PRO A 409 13.30 13.34 -9.40
CA PRO A 409 13.53 14.48 -10.31
C PRO A 409 13.89 14.05 -11.74
N THR A 410 14.52 12.89 -11.90
CA THR A 410 14.98 12.38 -13.21
C THR A 410 13.84 11.72 -13.99
N CYS A 411 13.14 10.75 -13.40
CA CYS A 411 12.06 10.03 -14.09
C CYS A 411 10.65 10.58 -13.81
N ARG A 412 10.51 11.54 -12.91
CA ARG A 412 9.22 12.17 -12.53
C ARG A 412 8.12 11.14 -12.18
N GLY A 413 8.50 10.13 -11.40
CA GLY A 413 7.58 9.07 -11.00
C GLY A 413 7.44 7.90 -11.98
N ARG A 414 8.07 7.94 -13.15
CA ARG A 414 7.90 6.95 -14.24
C ARG A 414 8.74 5.68 -14.06
N ARG A 415 9.64 5.62 -13.05
CA ARG A 415 10.44 4.45 -12.64
C ARG A 415 11.49 3.95 -13.65
N LEU A 416 11.32 4.21 -14.94
CA LEU A 416 12.14 3.71 -16.04
C LEU A 416 13.12 4.76 -16.57
N LYS A 417 14.13 4.30 -17.31
CA LYS A 417 15.04 5.14 -18.09
C LYS A 417 14.31 5.83 -19.24
N ARG A 418 14.89 6.93 -19.74
CA ARG A 418 14.31 7.72 -20.86
C ARG A 418 14.23 6.89 -22.14
N GLU A 419 15.24 6.05 -22.40
CA GLU A 419 15.30 5.16 -23.55
C GLU A 419 14.17 4.13 -23.56
N SER A 420 13.85 3.55 -22.39
CA SER A 420 12.72 2.63 -22.23
C SER A 420 11.39 3.31 -22.45
N LEU A 421 11.25 4.55 -21.99
CA LEU A 421 10.04 5.38 -22.15
C LEU A 421 9.90 5.96 -23.57
N ALA A 422 10.95 5.91 -24.39
CA ALA A 422 10.90 6.34 -25.78
C ALA A 422 10.39 5.26 -26.73
N VAL A 423 10.04 4.07 -26.24
CA VAL A 423 9.42 2.99 -27.04
C VAL A 423 7.92 3.01 -26.86
N THR A 424 7.17 3.05 -27.96
CA THR A 424 5.70 3.14 -27.94
C THR A 424 5.02 1.96 -28.61
N VAL A 425 3.84 1.61 -28.13
CA VAL A 425 2.87 0.69 -28.78
C VAL A 425 1.56 1.46 -28.92
N GLY A 426 1.04 1.59 -30.15
CA GLY A 426 -0.14 2.40 -30.41
C GLY A 426 0.01 3.85 -29.95
N GLY A 427 1.24 4.42 -30.02
CA GLY A 427 1.54 5.79 -29.62
C GLY A 427 1.74 6.01 -28.10
N LEU A 428 1.59 4.97 -27.25
CA LEU A 428 1.80 5.06 -25.81
C LEU A 428 3.07 4.34 -25.37
N ASP A 429 3.85 4.97 -24.47
CA ASP A 429 4.90 4.29 -23.73
C ASP A 429 4.28 3.41 -22.61
N ILE A 430 5.07 2.47 -22.10
CA ILE A 430 4.61 1.46 -21.13
C ILE A 430 4.10 2.09 -19.80
N ASP A 431 4.73 3.17 -19.31
CA ASP A 431 4.29 3.86 -18.10
C ASP A 431 2.96 4.58 -18.32
N SER A 432 2.83 5.32 -19.42
CA SER A 432 1.59 6.02 -19.80
C SER A 432 0.43 5.04 -19.98
N TYR A 433 0.69 3.84 -20.51
CA TYR A 433 -0.30 2.78 -20.56
C TYR A 433 -0.67 2.27 -19.15
N CYS A 434 0.31 2.02 -18.28
CA CYS A 434 0.06 1.53 -16.92
C CYS A 434 -0.68 2.52 -16.02
N ARG A 435 -0.66 3.80 -16.35
CA ARG A 435 -1.43 4.86 -15.65
C ARG A 435 -2.90 4.92 -16.04
N LYS A 436 -3.31 4.23 -17.09
CA LYS A 436 -4.73 4.10 -17.46
C LYS A 436 -5.47 3.23 -16.45
N SER A 437 -6.75 3.49 -16.27
CA SER A 437 -7.63 2.59 -15.53
C SER A 437 -7.68 1.21 -16.21
N VAL A 438 -8.00 0.16 -15.46
CA VAL A 438 -8.17 -1.19 -16.03
C VAL A 438 -9.17 -1.19 -17.19
N SER A 439 -10.26 -0.41 -17.08
CA SER A 439 -11.25 -0.25 -18.17
C SER A 439 -10.66 0.38 -19.41
N ASP A 440 -9.94 1.51 -19.26
CA ASP A 440 -9.33 2.22 -20.39
C ASP A 440 -8.16 1.44 -20.99
N ALA A 441 -7.39 0.72 -20.14
CA ALA A 441 -6.32 -0.15 -20.58
C ALA A 441 -6.86 -1.31 -21.42
N LEU A 442 -8.00 -1.90 -21.02
CA LEU A 442 -8.66 -2.95 -21.79
C LEU A 442 -9.20 -2.43 -23.13
N ALA A 443 -9.91 -1.28 -23.10
CA ALA A 443 -10.42 -0.64 -24.31
C ALA A 443 -9.31 -0.29 -25.30
N PHE A 444 -8.17 0.22 -24.81
CA PHE A 444 -6.99 0.47 -25.64
C PHE A 444 -6.48 -0.79 -26.32
N MET A 445 -6.36 -1.92 -25.61
CA MET A 445 -5.89 -3.17 -26.19
C MET A 445 -6.92 -3.80 -27.17
N GLU A 446 -8.21 -3.52 -26.99
CA GLU A 446 -9.26 -3.97 -27.90
C GLU A 446 -9.22 -3.23 -29.25
N HIS A 447 -8.88 -1.94 -29.23
CA HIS A 447 -8.83 -1.08 -30.43
C HIS A 447 -7.40 -0.84 -30.94
N LEU A 448 -6.41 -1.60 -30.45
CA LEU A 448 -5.02 -1.45 -30.88
C LEU A 448 -4.84 -1.88 -32.33
N GLU A 449 -4.48 -0.95 -33.19
CA GLU A 449 -4.14 -1.19 -34.60
C GLU A 449 -2.67 -1.59 -34.72
N LEU A 450 -2.42 -2.77 -35.29
CA LEU A 450 -1.09 -3.32 -35.55
C LEU A 450 -1.02 -3.76 -37.02
N ASN A 451 0.15 -3.72 -37.59
CA ASN A 451 0.36 -4.29 -38.92
C ASN A 451 0.22 -5.84 -38.90
N PRO A 452 0.03 -6.52 -40.05
CA PRO A 452 -0.19 -7.97 -40.07
C PRO A 452 0.87 -8.82 -39.38
N THR A 453 2.15 -8.44 -39.50
CA THR A 453 3.27 -9.11 -38.84
C THR A 453 3.24 -8.91 -37.33
N GLN A 454 3.05 -7.67 -36.88
CA GLN A 454 2.91 -7.35 -35.47
C GLN A 454 1.70 -8.02 -34.85
N THR A 455 0.58 -8.10 -35.54
CA THR A 455 -0.63 -8.80 -35.09
C THR A 455 -0.36 -10.27 -34.82
N MET A 456 0.38 -10.94 -35.73
CA MET A 456 0.74 -12.34 -35.57
C MET A 456 1.65 -12.56 -34.36
N ILE A 457 2.64 -11.70 -34.15
CA ILE A 457 3.58 -11.74 -33.00
C ILE A 457 2.83 -11.49 -31.69
N ALA A 458 1.93 -10.51 -31.67
CA ALA A 458 1.26 -10.05 -30.46
C ALA A 458 0.02 -10.89 -30.07
N ALA A 459 -0.52 -11.72 -30.95
CA ALA A 459 -1.82 -12.38 -30.78
C ALA A 459 -1.97 -13.08 -29.41
N GLN A 460 -1.02 -13.93 -29.05
CA GLN A 460 -1.07 -14.66 -27.78
C GLN A 460 -0.86 -13.73 -26.56
N ILE A 461 0.03 -12.76 -26.69
CA ILE A 461 0.34 -11.78 -25.61
C ILE A 461 -0.92 -10.94 -25.34
N LEU A 462 -1.55 -10.40 -26.39
CA LEU A 462 -2.76 -9.59 -26.28
C LEU A 462 -3.93 -10.39 -25.69
N LYS A 463 -4.07 -11.66 -26.03
CA LYS A 463 -5.08 -12.55 -25.44
C LYS A 463 -4.92 -12.65 -23.93
N GLU A 464 -3.70 -12.89 -23.45
CA GLU A 464 -3.42 -12.98 -22.01
C GLU A 464 -3.65 -11.65 -21.28
N ILE A 465 -3.20 -10.52 -21.85
CA ILE A 465 -3.42 -9.18 -21.26
C ILE A 465 -4.94 -8.89 -21.17
N LYS A 466 -5.70 -9.11 -22.24
CA LYS A 466 -7.14 -8.87 -22.29
C LYS A 466 -7.90 -9.74 -21.29
N ASN A 467 -7.54 -11.01 -21.15
CA ASN A 467 -8.14 -11.92 -20.19
C ASN A 467 -7.91 -11.45 -18.76
N ARG A 468 -6.66 -11.15 -18.38
CA ARG A 468 -6.30 -10.70 -17.03
C ARG A 468 -6.95 -9.36 -16.66
N LEU A 469 -6.98 -8.39 -17.58
CA LEU A 469 -7.70 -7.13 -17.41
C LEU A 469 -9.21 -7.36 -17.28
N GLY A 470 -9.77 -8.28 -18.08
CA GLY A 470 -11.18 -8.69 -18.00
C GLY A 470 -11.53 -9.27 -16.63
N PHE A 471 -10.66 -10.09 -16.04
CA PHE A 471 -10.87 -10.61 -14.69
C PHE A 471 -10.81 -9.53 -13.62
N LEU A 472 -9.87 -8.58 -13.70
CA LEU A 472 -9.87 -7.43 -12.77
C LEU A 472 -11.16 -6.62 -12.85
N ARG A 473 -11.70 -6.41 -14.06
CA ARG A 473 -12.99 -5.76 -14.29
C ARG A 473 -14.16 -6.54 -13.68
N SER A 474 -14.13 -7.88 -13.80
CA SER A 474 -15.21 -8.74 -13.29
C SER A 474 -15.30 -8.78 -11.77
N VAL A 475 -14.21 -8.54 -11.06
CA VAL A 475 -14.19 -8.44 -9.58
C VAL A 475 -14.36 -7.00 -9.06
N GLY A 476 -14.81 -6.07 -9.92
CA GLY A 476 -15.11 -4.68 -9.50
C GLY A 476 -13.91 -3.76 -9.37
N LEU A 477 -12.74 -4.11 -9.95
CA LEU A 477 -11.50 -3.32 -9.86
C LEU A 477 -11.21 -2.50 -11.14
N GLN A 478 -12.25 -2.16 -11.91
CA GLN A 478 -12.12 -1.43 -13.18
C GLN A 478 -11.50 -0.05 -13.07
N TYR A 479 -11.57 0.57 -11.90
CA TYR A 479 -11.03 1.91 -11.62
C TYR A 479 -9.55 1.93 -11.26
N LEU A 480 -8.95 0.79 -10.88
CA LEU A 480 -7.54 0.72 -10.52
C LEU A 480 -6.64 0.98 -11.74
N THR A 481 -5.47 1.55 -11.49
CA THR A 481 -4.39 1.66 -12.49
C THR A 481 -3.34 0.57 -12.26
N LEU A 482 -2.72 0.09 -13.34
CA LEU A 482 -1.67 -0.94 -13.24
C LEU A 482 -0.40 -0.40 -12.55
N SER A 483 -0.18 0.92 -12.60
CA SER A 483 0.94 1.61 -11.95
C SER A 483 0.75 1.80 -10.44
N ARG A 484 -0.47 1.62 -9.90
CA ARG A 484 -0.76 1.82 -8.47
C ARG A 484 0.06 0.86 -7.61
N GLU A 485 0.69 1.40 -6.58
CA GLU A 485 1.51 0.63 -5.65
C GLU A 485 0.68 -0.34 -4.82
N ALA A 486 1.16 -1.59 -4.70
CA ALA A 486 0.46 -2.62 -3.95
C ALA A 486 0.30 -2.26 -2.46
N GLY A 487 1.25 -1.51 -1.89
CA GLY A 487 1.18 -1.05 -0.50
C GLY A 487 0.09 -0.02 -0.21
N THR A 488 -0.49 0.62 -1.24
CA THR A 488 -1.58 1.62 -1.12
C THR A 488 -2.97 1.02 -1.30
N LEU A 489 -3.05 -0.28 -1.59
CA LEU A 489 -4.32 -0.99 -1.77
C LEU A 489 -4.98 -1.26 -0.41
N SER A 490 -6.29 -1.18 -0.37
CA SER A 490 -7.07 -1.70 0.76
C SER A 490 -6.97 -3.23 0.84
N GLY A 491 -7.27 -3.81 2.00
CA GLY A 491 -7.28 -5.26 2.18
C GLY A 491 -8.19 -5.96 1.17
N GLY A 492 -9.39 -5.43 0.96
CA GLY A 492 -10.34 -5.96 0.00
C GLY A 492 -9.90 -5.82 -1.47
N GLU A 493 -9.27 -4.69 -1.86
CA GLU A 493 -8.69 -4.53 -3.21
C GLU A 493 -7.61 -5.58 -3.48
N SER A 494 -6.71 -5.78 -2.51
CA SER A 494 -5.63 -6.77 -2.62
C SER A 494 -6.15 -8.20 -2.74
N GLN A 495 -7.14 -8.55 -1.94
CA GLN A 495 -7.78 -9.86 -1.97
C GLN A 495 -8.45 -10.13 -3.32
N ARG A 496 -9.18 -9.14 -3.86
CA ARG A 496 -9.82 -9.24 -5.19
C ARG A 496 -8.81 -9.35 -6.33
N ILE A 497 -7.66 -8.68 -6.23
CA ILE A 497 -6.56 -8.86 -7.20
C ILE A 497 -6.07 -10.31 -7.18
N ARG A 498 -5.86 -10.90 -6.00
CA ARG A 498 -5.47 -12.31 -5.88
C ARG A 498 -6.55 -13.24 -6.45
N LEU A 499 -7.82 -12.97 -6.14
CA LEU A 499 -8.95 -13.72 -6.70
C LEU A 499 -8.96 -13.65 -8.22
N ALA A 500 -8.84 -12.46 -8.82
CA ALA A 500 -8.78 -12.28 -10.27
C ALA A 500 -7.61 -13.05 -10.90
N THR A 501 -6.44 -13.08 -10.24
CA THR A 501 -5.26 -13.84 -10.71
C THR A 501 -5.53 -15.35 -10.68
N GLN A 502 -6.20 -15.87 -9.64
CA GLN A 502 -6.53 -17.28 -9.51
C GLN A 502 -7.59 -17.71 -10.55
N ILE A 503 -8.61 -16.88 -10.80
CA ILE A 503 -9.60 -17.14 -11.86
C ILE A 503 -8.91 -17.22 -13.21
N GLY A 504 -7.94 -16.36 -13.45
CA GLY A 504 -7.13 -16.36 -14.67
C GLY A 504 -6.33 -17.66 -14.91
N SER A 505 -6.04 -18.41 -13.86
CA SER A 505 -5.34 -19.72 -13.97
C SER A 505 -6.22 -20.84 -14.50
N SER A 506 -7.56 -20.65 -14.50
CA SER A 506 -8.57 -21.65 -14.96
C SER A 506 -8.40 -23.03 -14.33
N LEU A 507 -7.95 -23.12 -13.08
CA LEU A 507 -7.79 -24.39 -12.36
C LEU A 507 -9.17 -25.00 -12.08
N MET A 508 -9.24 -26.34 -12.21
CA MET A 508 -10.45 -27.12 -11.99
C MET A 508 -10.23 -28.15 -10.87
N GLY A 509 -11.29 -28.47 -10.14
CA GLY A 509 -11.23 -29.45 -9.05
C GLY A 509 -10.47 -28.99 -7.82
N VAL A 510 -10.34 -27.69 -7.61
CA VAL A 510 -9.63 -27.04 -6.49
C VAL A 510 -10.62 -26.65 -5.40
N LEU A 511 -10.17 -26.66 -4.15
CA LEU A 511 -10.87 -26.06 -3.01
C LEU A 511 -10.33 -24.65 -2.79
N TYR A 512 -11.14 -23.64 -3.10
CA TYR A 512 -10.83 -22.25 -2.78
C TYR A 512 -11.40 -21.86 -1.42
N ILE A 513 -10.58 -21.31 -0.56
CA ILE A 513 -10.99 -20.82 0.76
C ILE A 513 -10.77 -19.32 0.81
N LEU A 514 -11.87 -18.57 0.94
CA LEU A 514 -11.89 -17.10 0.92
C LEU A 514 -12.30 -16.54 2.27
N ASP A 515 -11.63 -15.48 2.70
CA ASP A 515 -11.92 -14.77 3.95
C ASP A 515 -12.58 -13.42 3.64
N GLU A 516 -13.89 -13.32 3.87
CA GLU A 516 -14.69 -12.11 3.72
C GLU A 516 -14.44 -11.35 2.39
N PRO A 517 -14.63 -11.97 1.22
CA PRO A 517 -14.30 -11.35 -0.06
C PRO A 517 -15.19 -10.14 -0.44
N SER A 518 -16.35 -9.96 0.21
CA SER A 518 -17.27 -8.83 0.04
C SER A 518 -16.82 -7.55 0.76
N ILE A 519 -15.74 -7.62 1.54
CA ILE A 519 -15.31 -6.54 2.42
C ILE A 519 -15.01 -5.24 1.65
N GLY A 520 -15.52 -4.10 2.17
CA GLY A 520 -15.32 -2.78 1.55
C GLY A 520 -15.94 -2.63 0.17
N LEU A 521 -16.88 -3.51 -0.21
CA LEU A 521 -17.62 -3.43 -1.46
C LEU A 521 -18.96 -2.70 -1.29
N HIS A 522 -19.24 -1.83 -2.26
CA HIS A 522 -20.61 -1.39 -2.50
C HIS A 522 -21.45 -2.56 -3.02
N GLN A 523 -22.75 -2.60 -2.73
CA GLN A 523 -23.64 -3.70 -3.13
C GLN A 523 -23.59 -4.00 -4.64
N ARG A 524 -23.54 -2.98 -5.48
CA ARG A 524 -23.37 -3.11 -6.94
C ARG A 524 -22.11 -3.92 -7.34
N ASP A 525 -20.99 -3.72 -6.62
CA ASP A 525 -19.74 -4.41 -6.90
C ASP A 525 -19.75 -5.81 -6.27
N ASN A 526 -20.51 -6.01 -5.17
CA ASN A 526 -20.75 -7.32 -4.58
C ASN A 526 -21.53 -8.25 -5.53
N ASP A 527 -22.54 -7.75 -6.24
CA ASP A 527 -23.26 -8.51 -7.27
C ASP A 527 -22.30 -9.05 -8.35
N LYS A 528 -21.31 -8.25 -8.80
CA LYS A 528 -20.28 -8.70 -9.76
C LYS A 528 -19.36 -9.79 -9.18
N LEU A 529 -18.96 -9.61 -7.92
CA LEU A 529 -18.16 -10.60 -7.21
C LEU A 529 -18.89 -11.93 -7.11
N LEU A 530 -20.16 -11.94 -6.68
CA LEU A 530 -21.00 -13.13 -6.58
C LEU A 530 -21.14 -13.85 -7.92
N ALA A 531 -21.41 -13.10 -9.00
CA ALA A 531 -21.45 -13.66 -10.35
C ALA A 531 -20.12 -14.32 -10.75
N THR A 532 -19.01 -13.76 -10.30
CA THR A 532 -17.66 -14.28 -10.55
C THR A 532 -17.36 -15.54 -9.73
N LEU A 533 -17.76 -15.58 -8.44
CA LEU A 533 -17.64 -16.76 -7.60
C LEU A 533 -18.48 -17.93 -8.13
N LYS A 534 -19.71 -17.65 -8.61
CA LYS A 534 -20.54 -18.67 -9.26
C LYS A 534 -19.90 -19.25 -10.50
N LYS A 535 -19.29 -18.43 -11.36
CA LYS A 535 -18.54 -18.90 -12.52
C LYS A 535 -17.37 -19.81 -12.11
N LEU A 536 -16.65 -19.43 -11.06
CA LEU A 536 -15.53 -20.24 -10.54
C LEU A 536 -16.02 -21.62 -10.02
N ARG A 537 -17.16 -21.64 -9.32
CA ARG A 537 -17.85 -22.88 -8.91
C ARG A 537 -18.25 -23.74 -10.12
N ASP A 538 -18.86 -23.11 -11.11
CA ASP A 538 -19.38 -23.82 -12.31
C ASP A 538 -18.28 -24.45 -13.16
N LEU A 539 -17.01 -24.05 -12.96
CA LEU A 539 -15.82 -24.74 -13.51
C LEU A 539 -15.49 -26.06 -12.78
N GLY A 540 -16.30 -26.50 -11.80
CA GLY A 540 -16.06 -27.71 -11.01
C GLY A 540 -15.14 -27.50 -9.83
N ASN A 541 -15.17 -26.32 -9.22
CA ASN A 541 -14.41 -26.01 -8.01
C ASN A 541 -15.34 -25.95 -6.79
N THR A 542 -14.78 -26.29 -5.63
CA THR A 542 -15.43 -26.08 -4.34
C THR A 542 -15.00 -24.74 -3.78
N LEU A 543 -15.97 -23.89 -3.38
CA LEU A 543 -15.71 -22.59 -2.79
C LEU A 543 -16.18 -22.62 -1.34
N LEU A 544 -15.27 -22.40 -0.41
CA LEU A 544 -15.54 -22.26 1.02
C LEU A 544 -15.28 -20.81 1.41
N VAL A 545 -16.34 -20.06 1.70
CA VAL A 545 -16.27 -18.62 1.93
C VAL A 545 -16.67 -18.33 3.37
N VAL A 546 -15.78 -17.71 4.13
CA VAL A 546 -16.13 -17.12 5.43
C VAL A 546 -16.78 -15.78 5.14
N GLU A 547 -18.06 -15.62 5.50
CA GLU A 547 -18.81 -14.41 5.13
C GLU A 547 -19.88 -14.03 6.16
N HIS A 548 -20.20 -12.74 6.14
CA HIS A 548 -21.23 -12.10 6.97
C HIS A 548 -22.26 -11.33 6.15
N ASP A 549 -22.00 -11.15 4.85
CA ASP A 549 -22.88 -10.44 3.94
C ASP A 549 -24.16 -11.25 3.65
N GLU A 550 -25.32 -10.60 3.82
CA GLU A 550 -26.62 -11.25 3.66
C GLU A 550 -26.85 -11.73 2.23
N ASP A 551 -26.49 -10.94 1.21
CA ASP A 551 -26.70 -11.29 -0.19
C ASP A 551 -25.85 -12.52 -0.56
N THR A 552 -24.59 -12.58 -0.08
CA THR A 552 -23.71 -13.73 -0.28
C THR A 552 -24.27 -15.00 0.39
N MET A 553 -24.82 -14.88 1.60
CA MET A 553 -25.44 -16.01 2.29
C MET A 553 -26.71 -16.51 1.58
N ARG A 554 -27.53 -15.60 1.04
CA ARG A 554 -28.76 -15.97 0.30
C ARG A 554 -28.47 -16.67 -1.04
N GLU A 555 -27.38 -16.30 -1.68
CA GLU A 555 -26.92 -16.84 -2.96
C GLU A 555 -26.03 -18.09 -2.84
N ALA A 556 -25.71 -18.52 -1.59
CA ALA A 556 -24.94 -19.73 -1.34
C ALA A 556 -25.73 -21.00 -1.65
N ASP A 557 -25.05 -22.06 -2.09
CA ASP A 557 -25.65 -23.37 -2.24
C ASP A 557 -25.80 -24.09 -0.88
N TYR A 558 -24.94 -23.77 0.09
CA TYR A 558 -24.90 -24.39 1.40
C TYR A 558 -24.30 -23.42 2.43
N ILE A 559 -24.85 -23.40 3.63
CA ILE A 559 -24.38 -22.59 4.75
C ILE A 559 -24.03 -23.49 5.93
N VAL A 560 -22.94 -23.17 6.62
CA VAL A 560 -22.58 -23.74 7.91
C VAL A 560 -22.50 -22.61 8.92
N ASP A 561 -23.41 -22.57 9.86
CA ASP A 561 -23.49 -21.58 10.93
C ASP A 561 -22.77 -22.08 12.18
N ILE A 562 -21.73 -21.34 12.62
CA ILE A 562 -20.89 -21.71 13.77
C ILE A 562 -21.19 -20.76 14.93
N GLY A 563 -21.52 -21.35 16.09
CA GLY A 563 -21.92 -20.59 17.26
C GLY A 563 -22.01 -21.48 18.52
N PRO A 564 -23.06 -21.24 19.37
CA PRO A 564 -24.05 -20.14 19.33
C PRO A 564 -23.48 -18.78 19.76
N GLY A 565 -22.32 -18.75 20.45
CA GLY A 565 -21.65 -17.55 20.93
C GLY A 565 -20.25 -17.37 20.35
N ALA A 566 -19.46 -16.54 21.00
CA ALA A 566 -18.05 -16.28 20.66
C ALA A 566 -17.10 -16.92 21.68
N GLY A 567 -15.84 -17.13 21.30
CA GLY A 567 -14.80 -17.66 22.20
C GLY A 567 -15.17 -18.99 22.81
N VAL A 568 -15.17 -19.07 24.16
CA VAL A 568 -15.48 -20.30 24.92
C VAL A 568 -16.91 -20.78 24.71
N ASN A 569 -17.82 -19.86 24.40
CA ASN A 569 -19.25 -20.13 24.15
C ASN A 569 -19.55 -20.46 22.68
N GLY A 570 -18.55 -20.41 21.82
CA GLY A 570 -18.63 -20.76 20.39
C GLY A 570 -18.14 -22.18 20.09
N GLY A 571 -17.72 -22.39 18.86
CA GLY A 571 -17.04 -23.60 18.40
C GLY A 571 -17.93 -24.82 18.15
N ARG A 572 -19.24 -24.61 17.94
CA ARG A 572 -20.19 -25.68 17.60
C ARG A 572 -20.90 -25.36 16.27
N VAL A 573 -21.26 -26.38 15.51
CA VAL A 573 -22.15 -26.22 14.36
C VAL A 573 -23.57 -26.07 14.90
N VAL A 574 -24.20 -24.90 14.69
CA VAL A 574 -25.56 -24.58 15.11
C VAL A 574 -26.56 -25.01 14.04
N ALA A 575 -26.25 -24.71 12.79
CA ALA A 575 -27.06 -25.10 11.63
C ALA A 575 -26.14 -25.42 10.44
N ALA A 576 -26.55 -26.36 9.61
CA ALA A 576 -25.87 -26.66 8.35
C ALA A 576 -26.92 -27.14 7.34
N GLY A 577 -26.94 -26.53 6.15
CA GLY A 577 -27.93 -26.83 5.12
C GLY A 577 -28.02 -25.72 4.07
N THR A 578 -29.08 -25.76 3.29
CA THR A 578 -29.43 -24.66 2.37
C THR A 578 -29.78 -23.37 3.16
N PRO A 579 -29.71 -22.19 2.53
CA PRO A 579 -30.12 -20.95 3.18
C PRO A 579 -31.52 -21.04 3.84
N GLU A 580 -32.48 -21.71 3.19
CA GLU A 580 -33.84 -21.89 3.73
C GLU A 580 -33.87 -22.77 4.98
N GLU A 581 -33.10 -23.86 5.00
CA GLU A 581 -32.95 -24.74 6.17
C GLU A 581 -32.36 -24.00 7.38
N VAL A 582 -31.32 -23.17 7.13
CA VAL A 582 -30.70 -22.36 8.18
C VAL A 582 -31.65 -21.29 8.71
N MET A 583 -32.40 -20.61 7.82
CA MET A 583 -33.46 -19.64 8.23
C MET A 583 -34.50 -20.25 9.14
N ASN A 584 -34.81 -21.54 8.98
CA ASN A 584 -35.83 -22.24 9.77
C ASN A 584 -35.25 -22.95 11.00
N THR A 585 -33.94 -23.00 11.19
CA THR A 585 -33.32 -23.68 12.35
C THR A 585 -33.48 -22.86 13.62
N PRO A 586 -34.12 -23.39 14.67
CA PRO A 586 -34.24 -22.72 15.96
C PRO A 586 -32.85 -22.51 16.62
N GLY A 587 -32.62 -21.32 17.17
CA GLY A 587 -31.37 -21.01 17.88
C GLY A 587 -30.22 -20.53 16.98
N SER A 588 -30.38 -20.52 15.65
CA SER A 588 -29.46 -19.87 14.72
C SER A 588 -29.71 -18.36 14.73
N ILE A 589 -28.74 -17.60 15.26
CA ILE A 589 -28.78 -16.13 15.22
C ILE A 589 -28.72 -15.64 13.78
N THR A 590 -27.88 -16.24 12.95
CA THR A 590 -27.80 -15.98 11.51
C THR A 590 -29.16 -16.21 10.84
N GLY A 591 -29.81 -17.35 11.15
CA GLY A 591 -31.16 -17.67 10.64
C GLY A 591 -32.22 -16.67 11.06
N ASP A 592 -32.14 -16.12 12.28
CA ASP A 592 -33.05 -15.09 12.78
C ASP A 592 -32.95 -13.78 11.96
N TYR A 593 -31.74 -13.33 11.59
CA TYR A 593 -31.54 -12.14 10.77
C TYR A 593 -31.92 -12.41 9.30
N LEU A 594 -31.45 -13.51 8.71
CA LEU A 594 -31.80 -13.88 7.33
C LEU A 594 -33.28 -14.02 7.08
N SER A 595 -34.05 -14.57 8.07
CA SER A 595 -35.51 -14.70 7.96
C SER A 595 -36.29 -13.41 8.29
N GLY A 596 -35.59 -12.36 8.77
CA GLY A 596 -36.23 -11.11 9.21
C GLY A 596 -36.93 -11.19 10.57
N ARG A 597 -36.83 -12.31 11.31
CA ARG A 597 -37.33 -12.39 12.71
C ARG A 597 -36.62 -11.38 13.60
N LYS A 598 -35.31 -11.18 13.40
CA LYS A 598 -34.57 -10.08 13.99
C LYS A 598 -34.12 -9.14 12.88
N LYS A 599 -34.22 -7.84 13.10
CA LYS A 599 -33.77 -6.81 12.19
C LYS A 599 -33.27 -5.57 12.92
N ILE A 600 -32.34 -4.86 12.32
CA ILE A 600 -31.92 -3.54 12.80
C ILE A 600 -33.02 -2.53 12.43
N PRO A 601 -33.61 -1.83 13.43
CA PRO A 601 -34.71 -0.92 13.17
C PRO A 601 -34.27 0.33 12.42
N VAL A 602 -35.14 0.87 11.56
CA VAL A 602 -34.97 2.19 10.97
C VAL A 602 -35.42 3.23 11.99
N PRO A 603 -34.63 4.28 12.30
CA PRO A 603 -35.04 5.34 13.19
C PRO A 603 -36.30 6.04 12.70
N THR A 604 -37.28 6.28 13.59
CA THR A 604 -38.53 6.98 13.26
C THR A 604 -38.34 8.48 13.07
N GLN A 605 -37.28 9.05 13.67
CA GLN A 605 -36.92 10.45 13.56
C GLN A 605 -35.42 10.58 13.32
N ARG A 606 -35.02 11.47 12.39
CA ARG A 606 -33.64 11.81 12.12
C ARG A 606 -33.25 13.05 12.94
N ARG A 607 -32.02 13.07 13.49
CA ARG A 607 -31.52 14.25 14.21
C ARG A 607 -31.21 15.36 13.21
N SER A 608 -31.61 16.59 13.50
CA SER A 608 -31.28 17.77 12.69
C SER A 608 -29.90 18.35 13.02
N GLY A 609 -29.22 17.79 14.03
CA GLY A 609 -27.96 18.33 14.54
C GLY A 609 -28.16 19.53 15.48
N ASN A 610 -27.02 20.20 15.79
CA ASN A 610 -27.00 21.35 16.70
C ASN A 610 -27.11 22.72 15.98
N GLY A 611 -27.42 22.73 14.67
CA GLY A 611 -27.54 23.95 13.84
C GLY A 611 -26.20 24.47 13.28
N HIS A 612 -25.07 23.84 13.63
CA HIS A 612 -23.75 24.16 13.08
C HIS A 612 -23.32 23.13 12.04
N TYR A 613 -22.50 23.56 11.09
CA TYR A 613 -21.99 22.73 10.01
C TYR A 613 -20.47 22.83 9.91
N LEU A 614 -19.81 21.73 9.65
CA LEU A 614 -18.44 21.68 9.21
C LEU A 614 -18.45 21.64 7.69
N LYS A 615 -17.87 22.65 7.04
CA LYS A 615 -17.92 22.82 5.57
C LYS A 615 -16.52 22.71 5.00
N ILE A 616 -16.38 21.84 4.01
CA ILE A 616 -15.16 21.64 3.22
C ILE A 616 -15.40 22.26 1.86
N PHE A 617 -14.51 23.13 1.40
CA PHE A 617 -14.60 23.80 0.09
C PHE A 617 -13.44 23.38 -0.80
N GLY A 618 -13.74 23.12 -2.09
CA GLY A 618 -12.76 22.86 -3.12
C GLY A 618 -11.91 21.60 -2.88
N ALA A 619 -12.49 20.54 -2.33
CA ALA A 619 -11.78 19.27 -2.10
C ALA A 619 -11.30 18.68 -3.43
N ALA A 620 -9.97 18.56 -3.63
CA ALA A 620 -9.34 18.19 -4.90
C ALA A 620 -8.19 17.16 -4.75
N GLU A 621 -8.18 16.37 -3.68
CA GLU A 621 -7.18 15.33 -3.48
C GLU A 621 -7.52 14.07 -4.26
N ASN A 622 -6.52 13.43 -4.87
CA ASN A 622 -6.63 12.23 -5.69
C ASN A 622 -7.66 12.44 -6.84
N ASN A 623 -8.76 11.69 -6.85
CA ASN A 623 -9.80 11.78 -7.89
C ASN A 623 -10.92 12.80 -7.59
N LEU A 624 -10.87 13.52 -6.47
CA LEU A 624 -11.89 14.53 -6.12
C LEU A 624 -11.84 15.73 -7.08
N ARG A 625 -13.01 16.19 -7.53
CA ARG A 625 -13.17 17.24 -8.57
C ARG A 625 -13.66 18.57 -7.99
N HIS A 626 -12.87 19.18 -7.08
CA HIS A 626 -13.19 20.44 -6.42
C HIS A 626 -14.60 20.46 -5.81
N VAL A 627 -14.89 19.43 -4.99
CA VAL A 627 -16.21 19.27 -4.38
C VAL A 627 -16.33 20.06 -3.09
N ASP A 628 -17.54 20.61 -2.87
CA ASP A 628 -17.93 21.26 -1.62
C ASP A 628 -18.84 20.32 -0.83
N VAL A 629 -18.58 20.20 0.47
CA VAL A 629 -19.31 19.28 1.35
C VAL A 629 -19.64 19.98 2.67
N ALA A 630 -20.87 19.81 3.16
CA ALA A 630 -21.32 20.27 4.46
C ALA A 630 -21.73 19.09 5.33
N ILE A 631 -21.13 18.98 6.53
CA ILE A 631 -21.40 17.94 7.52
C ILE A 631 -22.14 18.59 8.69
N PRO A 632 -23.40 18.22 8.99
CA PRO A 632 -24.12 18.74 10.15
C PRO A 632 -23.48 18.22 11.45
N LEU A 633 -23.20 19.11 12.41
CA LEU A 633 -22.61 18.73 13.67
C LEU A 633 -23.67 18.20 14.66
N GLY A 634 -23.28 17.25 15.52
CA GLY A 634 -24.19 16.58 16.44
C GLY A 634 -25.08 15.54 15.76
N THR A 635 -24.63 14.99 14.65
CA THR A 635 -25.35 13.95 13.88
C THR A 635 -24.51 12.71 13.65
N PHE A 636 -25.21 11.63 13.25
CA PHE A 636 -24.60 10.43 12.68
C PHE A 636 -24.60 10.56 11.15
N THR A 637 -23.46 10.91 10.57
CA THR A 637 -23.30 11.11 9.12
C THR A 637 -22.57 9.93 8.50
N CYS A 638 -23.14 9.32 7.44
CA CYS A 638 -22.44 8.32 6.64
C CYS A 638 -21.98 8.89 5.31
N VAL A 639 -20.71 8.61 4.96
CA VAL A 639 -20.13 8.89 3.64
C VAL A 639 -20.17 7.60 2.83
N THR A 640 -20.97 7.60 1.76
CA THR A 640 -21.31 6.44 0.95
C THR A 640 -20.83 6.59 -0.49
N GLY A 641 -21.03 5.58 -1.31
CA GLY A 641 -20.72 5.57 -2.73
C GLY A 641 -19.93 4.34 -3.17
N VAL A 642 -19.80 4.13 -4.46
CA VAL A 642 -19.13 2.98 -5.05
C VAL A 642 -17.65 2.91 -4.65
N SER A 643 -17.02 1.73 -4.80
CA SER A 643 -15.60 1.55 -4.51
C SER A 643 -14.75 2.47 -5.40
N GLY A 644 -13.77 3.18 -4.80
CA GLY A 644 -12.92 4.13 -5.52
C GLY A 644 -13.56 5.49 -5.85
N SER A 645 -14.76 5.81 -5.35
CA SER A 645 -15.44 7.10 -5.62
C SER A 645 -14.80 8.33 -4.95
N GLY A 646 -13.83 8.16 -4.04
CA GLY A 646 -13.13 9.25 -3.36
C GLY A 646 -13.48 9.46 -1.88
N LYS A 647 -14.25 8.55 -1.26
CA LYS A 647 -14.65 8.62 0.16
C LYS A 647 -13.48 8.83 1.11
N SER A 648 -12.48 7.95 1.05
CA SER A 648 -11.29 8.02 1.91
C SER A 648 -10.43 9.25 1.61
N SER A 649 -10.39 9.72 0.35
CA SER A 649 -9.73 10.99 -0.01
C SER A 649 -10.39 12.19 0.67
N LEU A 650 -11.72 12.23 0.71
CA LEU A 650 -12.47 13.30 1.37
C LEU A 650 -12.32 13.24 2.90
N VAL A 651 -12.54 12.06 3.48
CA VAL A 651 -12.66 11.91 4.94
C VAL A 651 -11.28 11.76 5.60
N ASN A 652 -10.43 10.84 5.11
CA ASN A 652 -9.15 10.54 5.76
C ASN A 652 -8.05 11.52 5.33
N GLU A 653 -7.91 11.79 4.01
CA GLU A 653 -6.81 12.61 3.51
C GLU A 653 -7.05 14.12 3.73
N ILE A 654 -8.28 14.60 3.60
CA ILE A 654 -8.59 16.02 3.78
C ILE A 654 -9.13 16.28 5.19
N LEU A 655 -10.33 15.79 5.52
CA LEU A 655 -11.03 16.13 6.76
C LEU A 655 -10.22 15.75 8.01
N TYR A 656 -9.85 14.48 8.15
CA TYR A 656 -9.12 14.02 9.34
C TYR A 656 -7.75 14.68 9.48
N LYS A 657 -6.96 14.74 8.38
CA LYS A 657 -5.61 15.32 8.45
C LYS A 657 -5.65 16.81 8.76
N LYS A 658 -6.61 17.56 8.20
CA LYS A 658 -6.75 19.00 8.50
C LYS A 658 -7.16 19.22 9.95
N LEU A 659 -8.24 18.59 10.41
CA LEU A 659 -8.68 18.73 11.80
C LEU A 659 -7.64 18.16 12.79
N GLY A 660 -6.92 17.11 12.42
CA GLY A 660 -5.83 16.54 13.23
C GLY A 660 -4.66 17.52 13.41
N ALA A 661 -4.31 18.25 12.36
CA ALA A 661 -3.27 19.25 12.40
C ALA A 661 -3.70 20.46 13.27
N ASP A 662 -4.93 20.94 13.08
CA ASP A 662 -5.40 22.16 13.73
C ASP A 662 -5.83 21.93 15.20
N LEU A 663 -6.64 20.91 15.46
CA LEU A 663 -7.19 20.65 16.80
C LEU A 663 -6.23 19.80 17.68
N ASN A 664 -5.65 18.73 17.10
CA ASN A 664 -4.82 17.78 17.84
C ASN A 664 -3.32 18.04 17.70
N ARG A 665 -2.90 19.01 16.87
CA ARG A 665 -1.50 19.35 16.58
C ARG A 665 -0.68 18.17 16.06
N VAL A 666 -1.31 17.29 15.27
CA VAL A 666 -0.65 16.15 14.64
C VAL A 666 0.18 16.66 13.46
N LYS A 667 1.40 16.16 13.30
CA LYS A 667 2.29 16.51 12.18
C LYS A 667 1.89 15.74 10.93
N VAL A 668 0.89 16.22 10.21
CA VAL A 668 0.39 15.61 8.96
C VAL A 668 0.08 16.70 7.95
N ARG A 669 0.23 16.39 6.67
CA ARG A 669 -0.14 17.29 5.58
C ARG A 669 -1.55 16.93 5.11
N PRO A 670 -2.51 17.88 5.17
CA PRO A 670 -3.83 17.69 4.60
C PRO A 670 -3.77 17.56 3.07
N GLY A 671 -4.70 16.79 2.50
CA GLY A 671 -4.91 16.72 1.06
C GLY A 671 -5.34 18.07 0.47
N LYS A 672 -5.31 18.21 -0.84
CA LYS A 672 -5.64 19.44 -1.57
C LYS A 672 -7.09 19.85 -1.35
N HIS A 673 -7.29 21.04 -0.81
CA HIS A 673 -8.59 21.70 -0.62
C HIS A 673 -8.38 23.20 -0.51
N ASP A 674 -9.43 23.99 -0.67
CA ASP A 674 -9.34 25.44 -0.55
C ASP A 674 -9.36 25.87 0.92
N ARG A 675 -10.40 25.52 1.68
CA ARG A 675 -10.56 25.82 3.11
C ARG A 675 -11.57 24.90 3.78
N ILE A 676 -11.53 24.85 5.11
CA ILE A 676 -12.55 24.24 5.97
C ILE A 676 -13.10 25.31 6.91
N GLU A 677 -14.39 25.34 7.14
CA GLU A 677 -15.11 26.26 8.04
C GLU A 677 -15.90 25.46 9.07
N GLY A 678 -16.06 25.98 10.30
CA GLY A 678 -16.80 25.34 11.38
C GLY A 678 -15.94 24.54 12.36
N GLU A 679 -14.61 24.62 12.25
CA GLU A 679 -13.66 23.97 13.17
C GLU A 679 -13.77 24.49 14.61
N GLU A 680 -14.18 25.77 14.76
CA GLU A 680 -14.35 26.45 16.05
C GLU A 680 -15.42 25.82 16.96
N TYR A 681 -16.31 25.03 16.41
CA TYR A 681 -17.35 24.30 17.17
C TYR A 681 -16.85 22.96 17.72
N LEU A 682 -15.65 22.52 17.35
CA LEU A 682 -15.05 21.25 17.74
C LEU A 682 -13.87 21.45 18.69
N ASP A 683 -13.66 20.50 19.60
CA ASP A 683 -12.53 20.50 20.53
C ASP A 683 -11.42 19.53 20.10
N LYS A 684 -11.76 18.43 19.45
CA LYS A 684 -10.80 17.44 18.96
C LYS A 684 -11.40 16.54 17.90
N VAL A 685 -10.53 15.90 17.11
CA VAL A 685 -10.90 14.83 16.18
C VAL A 685 -10.29 13.51 16.63
N ILE A 686 -11.06 12.43 16.53
CA ILE A 686 -10.61 11.07 16.84
C ILE A 686 -10.85 10.21 15.62
N ASN A 687 -9.75 9.64 15.09
CA ASN A 687 -9.81 8.67 14.00
C ASN A 687 -9.76 7.24 14.56
N ILE A 688 -10.73 6.44 14.19
CA ILE A 688 -10.86 5.03 14.58
C ILE A 688 -10.77 4.20 13.31
N ASP A 689 -9.53 3.88 12.93
CA ASP A 689 -9.18 3.07 11.76
C ASP A 689 -8.86 1.62 12.13
N GLN A 690 -8.68 0.77 11.12
CA GLN A 690 -8.36 -0.65 11.27
C GLN A 690 -6.87 -0.93 11.56
N SER A 691 -6.03 0.11 11.74
CA SER A 691 -4.62 -0.08 12.05
C SER A 691 -4.42 -0.79 13.40
N PRO A 692 -3.40 -1.63 13.55
CA PRO A 692 -3.14 -2.32 14.81
C PRO A 692 -2.99 -1.36 16.00
N ILE A 693 -3.44 -1.77 17.19
CA ILE A 693 -3.28 -1.01 18.44
C ILE A 693 -1.83 -0.91 18.93
N GLY A 694 -0.90 -1.57 18.23
CA GLY A 694 0.54 -1.53 18.48
C GLY A 694 1.29 -2.43 17.52
N ARG A 695 2.59 -2.21 17.40
CA ARG A 695 3.46 -2.92 16.44
C ARG A 695 4.22 -4.10 17.05
N THR A 696 4.09 -4.33 18.36
CA THR A 696 4.85 -5.35 19.07
C THR A 696 3.91 -6.27 19.88
N PRO A 697 4.31 -7.51 20.19
CA PRO A 697 3.53 -8.41 21.03
C PRO A 697 3.23 -7.89 22.45
N ARG A 698 3.90 -6.82 22.88
CA ARG A 698 3.67 -6.16 24.19
C ARG A 698 2.39 -5.33 24.21
N SER A 699 1.96 -4.84 23.05
CA SER A 699 0.69 -4.12 22.96
C SER A 699 -0.46 -5.13 22.99
N ASN A 700 -1.42 -4.90 23.85
CA ASN A 700 -2.60 -5.76 24.04
C ASN A 700 -3.81 -4.91 24.47
N PRO A 701 -5.03 -5.46 24.52
CA PRO A 701 -6.23 -4.72 24.92
C PRO A 701 -6.11 -4.04 26.27
N ALA A 702 -5.55 -4.74 27.27
CA ALA A 702 -5.40 -4.18 28.63
C ALA A 702 -4.45 -2.98 28.69
N THR A 703 -3.33 -3.01 27.93
CA THR A 703 -2.37 -1.90 27.89
C THR A 703 -2.92 -0.70 27.10
N TYR A 704 -3.59 -0.95 25.96
CA TYR A 704 -4.11 0.12 25.11
C TYR A 704 -5.26 0.90 25.78
N THR A 705 -6.18 0.22 26.43
CA THR A 705 -7.29 0.84 27.16
C THR A 705 -6.84 1.51 28.47
N GLY A 706 -5.60 1.32 28.88
CA GLY A 706 -5.08 1.77 30.17
C GLY A 706 -5.55 0.95 31.37
N LEU A 707 -6.34 -0.11 31.16
CA LEU A 707 -6.83 -1.05 32.17
C LEU A 707 -5.66 -1.72 32.93
N PHE A 708 -4.57 -2.00 32.24
CA PHE A 708 -3.43 -2.66 32.83
C PHE A 708 -2.75 -1.85 33.93
N ASN A 709 -2.84 -0.51 33.92
CA ASN A 709 -2.31 0.32 34.98
C ASN A 709 -3.09 0.07 36.29
N ASP A 710 -4.42 0.07 36.22
CA ASP A 710 -5.27 -0.18 37.37
C ASP A 710 -5.08 -1.62 37.93
N ILE A 711 -4.86 -2.61 37.05
CA ILE A 711 -4.53 -3.99 37.45
C ILE A 711 -3.18 -4.05 38.16
N ARG A 712 -2.14 -3.38 37.67
CA ARG A 712 -0.82 -3.35 38.33
C ARG A 712 -0.89 -2.71 39.72
N ASP A 713 -1.63 -1.63 39.85
CA ASP A 713 -1.84 -0.94 41.14
C ASP A 713 -2.57 -1.86 42.13
N LEU A 714 -3.56 -2.61 41.65
CA LEU A 714 -4.27 -3.61 42.43
C LEU A 714 -3.30 -4.68 42.96
N PHE A 715 -2.48 -5.28 42.07
CA PHE A 715 -1.51 -6.31 42.49
C PHE A 715 -0.46 -5.78 43.47
N ALA A 716 0.01 -4.55 43.26
CA ALA A 716 0.93 -3.90 44.21
C ALA A 716 0.30 -3.63 45.57
N SER A 717 -1.04 -3.50 45.65
CA SER A 717 -1.76 -3.26 46.88
C SER A 717 -2.00 -4.53 47.75
N THR A 718 -1.76 -5.71 47.18
CA THR A 718 -1.94 -7.01 47.87
C THR A 718 -1.00 -7.16 49.05
N PRO A 719 -1.38 -7.89 50.13
CA PRO A 719 -0.52 -8.13 51.27
C PRO A 719 0.83 -8.75 50.89
N ASP A 720 0.82 -9.73 49.97
CA ASP A 720 2.02 -10.42 49.50
C ASP A 720 3.00 -9.48 48.77
N ALA A 721 2.50 -8.59 47.94
CA ALA A 721 3.30 -7.60 47.23
C ALA A 721 3.89 -6.57 48.22
N LYS A 722 3.10 -6.10 49.19
CA LYS A 722 3.54 -5.15 50.21
C LYS A 722 4.61 -5.76 51.11
N SER A 723 4.45 -7.02 51.53
CA SER A 723 5.45 -7.71 52.38
C SER A 723 6.79 -7.88 51.68
N ARG A 724 6.78 -7.98 50.33
CA ARG A 724 8.00 -8.15 49.50
C ARG A 724 8.53 -6.78 49.00
N GLY A 725 7.89 -5.67 49.30
CA GLY A 725 8.25 -4.33 48.81
C GLY A 725 8.03 -4.14 47.29
N TYR A 726 7.08 -4.88 46.70
CA TYR A 726 6.79 -4.81 45.27
C TYR A 726 5.86 -3.67 44.93
N GLY A 727 6.35 -2.67 44.18
CA GLY A 727 5.54 -1.59 43.64
C GLY A 727 4.93 -1.96 42.26
N PRO A 728 4.08 -1.07 41.68
CA PRO A 728 3.41 -1.30 40.39
C PRO A 728 4.35 -1.62 39.23
N GLY A 729 5.60 -1.11 39.26
CA GLY A 729 6.63 -1.40 38.26
C GLY A 729 7.05 -2.88 38.20
N ARG A 730 6.95 -3.60 39.32
CA ARG A 730 7.24 -5.04 39.37
C ARG A 730 6.29 -5.87 38.51
N PHE A 731 5.07 -5.42 38.40
CA PHE A 731 4.00 -6.08 37.63
C PHE A 731 3.92 -5.61 36.18
N SER A 732 4.90 -4.83 35.71
CA SER A 732 5.03 -4.41 34.32
C SER A 732 5.96 -5.36 33.56
N PHE A 733 5.49 -5.91 32.43
CA PHE A 733 6.35 -6.67 31.52
C PHE A 733 7.25 -5.78 30.64
N ASN A 734 7.08 -4.43 30.70
CA ASN A 734 7.91 -3.47 29.94
C ASN A 734 9.14 -3.02 30.76
N THR A 735 9.12 -3.14 32.09
CA THR A 735 10.18 -2.65 32.98
C THR A 735 10.99 -3.81 33.57
N ARG A 736 12.30 -3.57 33.81
CA ARG A 736 13.15 -4.55 34.47
C ARG A 736 12.70 -4.79 35.91
N GLY A 737 12.98 -6.01 36.40
CA GLY A 737 12.72 -6.40 37.78
C GLY A 737 11.62 -7.47 37.95
N GLY A 738 10.50 -7.35 37.25
CA GLY A 738 9.41 -8.35 37.30
C GLY A 738 9.20 -9.17 36.03
N ARG A 739 9.72 -8.73 34.91
CA ARG A 739 9.60 -9.40 33.62
C ARG A 739 10.61 -10.54 33.47
N CYS A 740 10.35 -11.46 32.58
CA CYS A 740 11.31 -12.42 32.10
C CYS A 740 12.38 -11.71 31.27
N GLU A 741 13.64 -11.79 31.69
CA GLU A 741 14.72 -11.10 30.99
C GLU A 741 15.17 -11.85 29.71
N ALA A 742 14.90 -13.18 29.57
CA ALA A 742 15.21 -13.91 28.36
C ALA A 742 14.42 -13.43 27.14
N CYS A 743 13.11 -13.18 27.30
CA CYS A 743 12.26 -12.61 26.23
C CYS A 743 11.99 -11.12 26.45
N THR A 744 12.61 -10.48 27.41
CA THR A 744 12.42 -9.07 27.77
C THR A 744 10.95 -8.67 27.99
N GLY A 745 10.10 -9.64 28.39
CA GLY A 745 8.67 -9.45 28.66
C GLY A 745 7.74 -9.69 27.47
N ASP A 746 8.26 -10.07 26.29
CA ASP A 746 7.42 -10.35 25.12
C ASP A 746 6.63 -11.66 25.27
N GLY A 747 7.13 -12.61 26.08
CA GLY A 747 6.59 -13.98 26.16
C GLY A 747 6.98 -14.85 24.97
N LEU A 748 7.36 -14.25 23.87
CA LEU A 748 7.74 -14.88 22.61
C LEU A 748 9.16 -14.48 22.24
N ILE A 749 9.84 -15.33 21.49
CA ILE A 749 11.14 -15.04 20.88
C ILE A 749 10.92 -14.96 19.38
N LYS A 750 11.30 -13.81 18.78
CA LYS A 750 11.25 -13.60 17.33
C LYS A 750 12.49 -14.27 16.71
N ILE A 751 12.25 -15.18 15.78
CA ILE A 751 13.29 -15.77 14.92
C ILE A 751 13.20 -15.11 13.56
N GLU A 752 14.19 -14.27 13.22
CA GLU A 752 14.25 -13.59 11.93
C GLU A 752 14.67 -14.57 10.82
N MET A 753 13.84 -14.71 9.82
CA MET A 753 14.06 -15.56 8.66
C MET A 753 14.27 -14.69 7.44
N HIS A 754 15.53 -14.54 6.98
CA HIS A 754 15.90 -13.58 5.90
C HIS A 754 15.08 -13.69 4.60
N PHE A 755 14.54 -14.85 4.27
CA PHE A 755 13.76 -15.10 3.04
C PHE A 755 12.33 -15.58 3.28
N LEU A 756 11.96 -15.82 4.53
CA LEU A 756 10.63 -16.28 4.95
C LEU A 756 10.04 -15.31 5.98
N PRO A 757 8.73 -15.35 6.23
CA PRO A 757 8.13 -14.60 7.33
C PRO A 757 8.78 -14.97 8.68
N ASP A 758 8.97 -13.96 9.53
CA ASP A 758 9.51 -14.16 10.87
C ASP A 758 8.63 -15.11 11.69
N ILE A 759 9.25 -16.02 12.44
CA ILE A 759 8.55 -16.98 13.29
C ILE A 759 8.62 -16.50 14.76
N TYR A 760 7.50 -16.59 15.45
CA TYR A 760 7.40 -16.30 16.87
C TYR A 760 7.20 -17.60 17.65
N VAL A 761 8.16 -17.94 18.53
CA VAL A 761 8.08 -19.13 19.37
C VAL A 761 7.94 -18.74 20.84
N PRO A 762 7.17 -19.51 21.66
CA PRO A 762 7.10 -19.27 23.10
C PRO A 762 8.49 -19.28 23.76
N CYS A 763 8.75 -18.33 24.65
CA CYS A 763 10.00 -18.26 25.39
C CYS A 763 10.17 -19.51 26.28
N GLU A 764 11.26 -20.25 26.14
CA GLU A 764 11.53 -21.50 26.91
C GLU A 764 11.64 -21.25 28.41
N VAL A 765 12.15 -20.09 28.83
CA VAL A 765 12.35 -19.74 30.23
C VAL A 765 11.03 -19.43 30.93
N CYS A 766 10.22 -18.55 30.40
CA CYS A 766 8.95 -18.21 31.03
C CYS A 766 7.74 -18.99 30.47
N LYS A 767 7.94 -19.82 29.44
CA LYS A 767 6.87 -20.58 28.76
C LYS A 767 5.68 -19.71 28.34
N GLY A 768 5.97 -18.55 27.74
CA GLY A 768 4.96 -17.59 27.31
C GLY A 768 4.43 -16.64 28.40
N ARG A 769 4.77 -16.85 29.68
CA ARG A 769 4.16 -16.15 30.83
C ARG A 769 4.64 -14.70 31.02
N ARG A 770 5.61 -14.20 30.28
CA ARG A 770 6.11 -12.81 30.29
C ARG A 770 6.86 -12.37 31.56
N TYR A 771 6.64 -12.99 32.73
CA TYR A 771 7.15 -12.61 34.03
C TYR A 771 8.13 -13.63 34.60
N ASN A 772 8.92 -13.20 35.56
CA ASN A 772 9.73 -14.10 36.36
C ASN A 772 8.88 -14.81 37.42
N ARG A 773 9.45 -15.88 38.04
CA ARG A 773 8.73 -16.76 38.98
C ARG A 773 8.23 -16.01 40.21
N GLU A 774 9.05 -15.12 40.79
CA GLU A 774 8.72 -14.40 42.01
C GLU A 774 7.52 -13.46 41.82
N THR A 775 7.40 -12.81 40.67
CA THR A 775 6.27 -11.96 40.35
C THR A 775 4.98 -12.76 40.19
N LEU A 776 5.06 -13.97 39.61
CA LEU A 776 3.91 -14.86 39.44
C LEU A 776 3.41 -15.51 40.75
N GLU A 777 4.23 -15.50 41.82
CA GLU A 777 3.80 -15.98 43.14
C GLU A 777 2.79 -15.05 43.81
N VAL A 778 2.80 -13.74 43.49
CA VAL A 778 1.81 -12.79 44.00
C VAL A 778 0.45 -13.05 43.37
N ARG A 779 -0.58 -13.23 44.19
CA ARG A 779 -1.93 -13.59 43.75
C ARG A 779 -2.98 -12.65 44.28
N TYR A 780 -3.99 -12.36 43.43
CA TYR A 780 -5.23 -11.70 43.82
C TYR A 780 -6.40 -12.65 43.53
N LYS A 781 -7.25 -12.93 44.51
CA LYS A 781 -8.30 -13.96 44.44
C LYS A 781 -7.83 -15.28 43.81
N GLY A 782 -6.60 -15.71 44.18
CA GLY A 782 -6.00 -16.96 43.71
C GLY A 782 -5.37 -16.94 42.31
N LYS A 783 -5.46 -15.82 41.58
CA LYS A 783 -4.90 -15.65 40.23
C LYS A 783 -3.66 -14.77 40.21
N SER A 784 -2.64 -15.16 39.44
CA SER A 784 -1.45 -14.35 39.18
C SER A 784 -1.77 -13.26 38.15
N ILE A 785 -0.87 -12.29 37.99
CA ILE A 785 -1.06 -11.25 36.96
C ILE A 785 -1.09 -11.83 35.55
N TYR A 786 -0.38 -12.91 35.29
CA TYR A 786 -0.43 -13.63 34.02
C TYR A 786 -1.81 -14.28 33.80
N ASP A 787 -2.33 -14.96 34.82
CA ASP A 787 -3.67 -15.58 34.75
C ASP A 787 -4.74 -14.54 34.45
N VAL A 788 -4.61 -13.31 34.96
CA VAL A 788 -5.53 -12.20 34.66
C VAL A 788 -5.39 -11.73 33.22
N LEU A 789 -4.17 -11.69 32.67
CA LEU A 789 -3.98 -11.34 31.25
C LEU A 789 -4.54 -12.41 30.30
N GLU A 790 -4.58 -13.66 30.72
CA GLU A 790 -5.18 -14.78 29.96
C GLU A 790 -6.71 -14.84 30.06
N MET A 791 -7.32 -14.11 31.00
CA MET A 791 -8.78 -14.03 31.08
C MET A 791 -9.36 -13.32 29.86
N THR A 792 -10.48 -13.79 29.38
CA THR A 792 -11.35 -13.04 28.45
C THR A 792 -12.00 -11.88 29.18
N VAL A 793 -12.51 -10.89 28.43
CA VAL A 793 -13.26 -9.77 29.00
C VAL A 793 -14.48 -10.27 29.79
N ASP A 794 -15.20 -11.28 29.26
CA ASP A 794 -16.36 -11.90 29.89
C ASP A 794 -16.01 -12.58 31.23
N GLU A 795 -14.86 -13.22 31.32
CA GLU A 795 -14.38 -13.85 32.57
C GLU A 795 -13.87 -12.81 33.59
N ALA A 796 -13.29 -11.71 33.09
CA ALA A 796 -12.75 -10.65 33.93
C ALA A 796 -13.85 -9.78 34.56
N LEU A 797 -15.00 -9.60 33.91
CA LEU A 797 -16.13 -8.80 34.42
C LEU A 797 -16.60 -9.25 35.80
N PRO A 798 -17.00 -10.51 36.04
CA PRO A 798 -17.40 -10.97 37.37
C PRO A 798 -16.21 -11.03 38.35
N PHE A 799 -15.00 -11.25 37.87
CA PHE A 799 -13.80 -11.30 38.71
C PHE A 799 -13.49 -9.93 39.35
N PHE A 800 -13.71 -8.84 38.60
CA PHE A 800 -13.45 -7.45 39.04
C PHE A 800 -14.72 -6.66 39.39
N GLU A 801 -15.87 -7.31 39.60
CA GLU A 801 -17.18 -6.68 39.86
C GLU A 801 -17.12 -5.57 40.93
N ASN A 802 -16.33 -5.79 41.99
CA ASN A 802 -16.23 -4.86 43.13
C ASN A 802 -15.18 -3.73 42.92
N LEU A 803 -14.61 -3.59 41.74
CA LEU A 803 -13.59 -2.61 41.40
C LEU A 803 -14.05 -1.69 40.25
N PRO A 804 -14.79 -0.61 40.54
CA PRO A 804 -15.49 0.20 39.53
C PRO A 804 -14.60 0.71 38.41
N ARG A 805 -13.34 1.10 38.71
CA ARG A 805 -12.40 1.59 37.68
C ARG A 805 -12.06 0.53 36.64
N ILE A 806 -11.82 -0.68 37.09
CA ILE A 806 -11.51 -1.83 36.23
C ILE A 806 -12.79 -2.30 35.53
N TYR A 807 -13.87 -2.48 36.31
CA TYR A 807 -15.15 -2.97 35.82
C TYR A 807 -15.74 -2.08 34.69
N ASN A 808 -15.75 -0.76 34.85
CA ASN A 808 -16.32 0.12 33.82
C ASN A 808 -15.58 0.04 32.48
N ARG A 809 -14.24 -0.12 32.48
CA ARG A 809 -13.45 -0.29 31.26
C ARG A 809 -13.68 -1.66 30.61
N LEU A 810 -13.81 -2.71 31.43
CA LEU A 810 -14.19 -4.04 30.93
C LEU A 810 -15.59 -4.01 30.32
N LYS A 811 -16.54 -3.29 30.95
CA LYS A 811 -17.90 -3.15 30.45
C LYS A 811 -17.97 -2.47 29.09
N THR A 812 -17.15 -1.42 28.84
CA THR A 812 -17.08 -0.81 27.52
C THR A 812 -16.51 -1.77 26.45
N LEU A 813 -15.57 -2.64 26.81
CA LEU A 813 -15.06 -3.67 25.90
C LEU A 813 -16.14 -4.72 25.57
N GLU A 814 -16.93 -5.11 26.55
CA GLU A 814 -18.06 -6.05 26.35
C GLU A 814 -19.17 -5.42 25.49
N GLU A 815 -19.51 -4.14 25.72
CA GLU A 815 -20.54 -3.40 24.97
C GLU A 815 -20.23 -3.30 23.47
N VAL A 816 -18.94 -3.17 23.11
CA VAL A 816 -18.50 -3.18 21.69
C VAL A 816 -18.36 -4.59 21.11
N GLY A 817 -18.80 -5.63 21.84
CA GLY A 817 -18.79 -7.01 21.35
C GLY A 817 -17.44 -7.73 21.43
N LEU A 818 -16.54 -7.31 22.35
CA LEU A 818 -15.22 -7.91 22.54
C LEU A 818 -15.12 -8.80 23.79
N GLY A 819 -16.25 -9.33 24.27
CA GLY A 819 -16.30 -10.19 25.47
C GLY A 819 -15.38 -11.42 25.41
N TYR A 820 -15.20 -11.97 24.22
CA TYR A 820 -14.37 -13.17 23.97
C TYR A 820 -12.87 -12.89 23.89
N VAL A 821 -12.43 -11.65 23.75
CA VAL A 821 -11.00 -11.30 23.56
C VAL A 821 -10.28 -11.38 24.91
N LYS A 822 -9.06 -11.98 24.91
CA LYS A 822 -8.22 -12.03 26.12
C LYS A 822 -7.61 -10.66 26.40
N LEU A 823 -7.51 -10.28 27.68
CA LEU A 823 -6.92 -9.01 28.09
C LEU A 823 -5.46 -8.84 27.64
N GLY A 824 -4.69 -9.89 27.63
CA GLY A 824 -3.27 -9.93 27.26
C GLY A 824 -3.01 -10.36 25.81
N GLN A 825 -4.03 -10.52 24.96
CA GLN A 825 -3.88 -10.95 23.58
C GLN A 825 -2.97 -9.99 22.80
N PRO A 826 -1.89 -10.50 22.15
CA PRO A 826 -0.97 -9.66 21.40
C PRO A 826 -1.68 -8.88 20.28
N SER A 827 -1.32 -7.63 20.07
CA SER A 827 -1.89 -6.80 18.98
C SER A 827 -1.67 -7.39 17.58
N THR A 828 -0.66 -8.23 17.42
CA THR A 828 -0.32 -8.92 16.15
C THR A 828 -1.28 -10.06 15.80
N GLU A 829 -2.06 -10.53 16.78
CA GLU A 829 -3.06 -11.59 16.63
C GLU A 829 -4.49 -11.06 16.47
N LEU A 830 -4.69 -9.76 16.73
CA LEU A 830 -5.98 -9.11 16.59
C LEU A 830 -6.30 -8.83 15.13
N SER A 831 -7.54 -9.06 14.72
CA SER A 831 -8.06 -8.60 13.44
C SER A 831 -8.18 -7.06 13.38
N GLY A 832 -8.23 -6.48 12.18
CA GLY A 832 -8.41 -5.04 12.00
C GLY A 832 -9.68 -4.52 12.68
N GLY A 833 -10.78 -5.25 12.57
CA GLY A 833 -12.06 -4.91 13.23
C GLY A 833 -12.01 -4.98 14.77
N GLU A 834 -11.28 -5.97 15.33
CA GLU A 834 -11.06 -6.06 16.79
C GLU A 834 -10.21 -4.88 17.29
N ALA A 835 -9.13 -4.54 16.57
CA ALA A 835 -8.29 -3.38 16.90
C ALA A 835 -9.10 -2.08 16.87
N GLN A 836 -9.96 -1.90 15.87
CA GLN A 836 -10.85 -0.74 15.74
C GLN A 836 -11.84 -0.64 16.91
N ARG A 837 -12.47 -1.76 17.29
CA ARG A 837 -13.40 -1.80 18.43
C ARG A 837 -12.71 -1.55 19.77
N ILE A 838 -11.46 -2.00 19.96
CA ILE A 838 -10.67 -1.65 21.16
C ILE A 838 -10.41 -0.14 21.23
N LYS A 839 -10.09 0.49 20.09
CA LYS A 839 -9.94 1.96 20.01
C LYS A 839 -11.25 2.66 20.39
N LEU A 840 -12.38 2.20 19.85
CA LEU A 840 -13.70 2.73 20.14
C LEU A 840 -14.04 2.59 21.63
N ALA A 841 -13.84 1.41 22.23
CA ALA A 841 -14.07 1.17 23.67
C ALA A 841 -13.20 2.09 24.55
N THR A 842 -11.97 2.35 24.14
CA THR A 842 -11.07 3.26 24.84
C THR A 842 -11.61 4.69 24.87
N GLU A 843 -12.17 5.16 23.75
CA GLU A 843 -12.76 6.51 23.67
C GLU A 843 -14.09 6.59 24.45
N LEU A 844 -14.92 5.56 24.38
CA LEU A 844 -16.15 5.47 25.18
C LEU A 844 -15.91 5.50 26.69
N SER A 845 -14.77 4.99 27.15
CA SER A 845 -14.42 4.98 28.58
C SER A 845 -14.03 6.38 29.11
N LYS A 846 -13.81 7.36 28.22
CA LYS A 846 -13.43 8.73 28.55
C LYS A 846 -14.67 9.61 28.72
N ARG A 847 -14.56 10.68 29.52
CA ARG A 847 -15.64 11.67 29.67
C ARG A 847 -15.84 12.41 28.34
N SER A 848 -17.07 12.37 27.81
CA SER A 848 -17.45 13.12 26.60
C SER A 848 -17.53 14.64 26.89
N THR A 849 -17.08 15.46 25.95
CA THR A 849 -17.24 16.92 25.95
C THR A 849 -18.46 17.36 25.15
N GLY A 850 -19.03 16.48 24.31
CA GLY A 850 -20.13 16.81 23.39
C GLY A 850 -19.70 17.65 22.16
N LYS A 851 -18.39 17.87 21.97
CA LYS A 851 -17.82 18.65 20.86
C LYS A 851 -16.76 17.89 20.10
N THR A 852 -16.71 16.58 20.26
CA THR A 852 -15.72 15.73 19.57
C THR A 852 -16.30 15.21 18.27
N ILE A 853 -15.50 15.23 17.21
CA ILE A 853 -15.81 14.53 15.95
C ILE A 853 -15.09 13.19 15.92
N TYR A 854 -15.84 12.09 15.75
CA TYR A 854 -15.34 10.74 15.57
C TYR A 854 -15.40 10.38 14.10
N ILE A 855 -14.30 9.94 13.55
CA ILE A 855 -14.19 9.47 12.17
C ILE A 855 -13.91 7.98 12.20
N LEU A 856 -14.77 7.18 11.55
CA LEU A 856 -14.62 5.73 11.47
C LEU A 856 -14.58 5.30 10.00
N ASP A 857 -13.64 4.41 9.68
CA ASP A 857 -13.49 3.86 8.34
C ASP A 857 -13.92 2.38 8.33
N GLU A 858 -15.04 2.10 7.66
CA GLU A 858 -15.67 0.77 7.51
C GLU A 858 -15.71 -0.05 8.83
N PRO A 859 -16.35 0.47 9.89
CA PRO A 859 -16.34 -0.18 11.21
C PRO A 859 -17.10 -1.50 11.27
N THR A 860 -17.89 -1.86 10.26
CA THR A 860 -18.62 -3.14 10.19
C THR A 860 -17.81 -4.29 9.61
N THR A 861 -16.58 -4.02 9.21
CA THR A 861 -15.67 -5.02 8.63
C THR A 861 -15.51 -6.25 9.54
N GLY A 862 -15.78 -7.44 9.01
CA GLY A 862 -15.67 -8.70 9.76
C GLY A 862 -16.71 -8.91 10.85
N LEU A 863 -17.80 -8.15 10.84
CA LEU A 863 -18.87 -8.26 11.83
C LEU A 863 -20.09 -9.01 11.30
N HIS A 864 -20.57 -9.94 12.09
CA HIS A 864 -21.89 -10.52 11.90
C HIS A 864 -22.99 -9.47 12.15
N THR A 865 -24.15 -9.57 11.49
CA THR A 865 -25.26 -8.61 11.60
C THR A 865 -25.67 -8.33 13.05
N ALA A 866 -25.60 -9.32 13.94
CA ALA A 866 -25.87 -9.13 15.37
C ALA A 866 -24.81 -8.24 16.05
N ASP A 867 -23.54 -8.32 15.66
CA ASP A 867 -22.47 -7.47 16.18
C ASP A 867 -22.56 -6.06 15.58
N VAL A 868 -23.00 -5.93 14.31
CA VAL A 868 -23.34 -4.64 13.67
C VAL A 868 -24.44 -3.93 14.43
N HIS A 869 -25.47 -4.65 14.85
CA HIS A 869 -26.58 -4.09 15.65
C HIS A 869 -26.06 -3.45 16.94
N LYS A 870 -25.22 -4.16 17.71
CA LYS A 870 -24.59 -3.62 18.92
C LYS A 870 -23.69 -2.40 18.63
N LEU A 871 -22.92 -2.45 17.55
CA LEU A 871 -22.06 -1.32 17.14
C LEU A 871 -22.90 -0.07 16.85
N ILE A 872 -24.01 -0.21 16.13
CA ILE A 872 -24.93 0.90 15.85
C ILE A 872 -25.45 1.52 17.14
N GLU A 873 -25.88 0.73 18.13
CA GLU A 873 -26.31 1.23 19.43
C GLU A 873 -25.24 2.06 20.12
N VAL A 874 -23.99 1.61 20.06
CA VAL A 874 -22.84 2.32 20.61
C VAL A 874 -22.58 3.65 19.88
N LEU A 875 -22.62 3.66 18.55
CA LEU A 875 -22.45 4.89 17.76
C LEU A 875 -23.58 5.89 18.00
N GLN A 876 -24.83 5.41 18.13
CA GLN A 876 -25.98 6.26 18.47
C GLN A 876 -25.81 6.90 19.87
N LYS A 877 -25.33 6.14 20.87
CA LYS A 877 -25.02 6.69 22.21
C LYS A 877 -23.98 7.81 22.16
N LEU A 878 -22.94 7.69 21.30
CA LEU A 878 -21.94 8.75 21.13
C LEU A 878 -22.56 10.05 20.59
N VAL A 879 -23.46 9.94 19.61
CA VAL A 879 -24.17 11.10 19.04
C VAL A 879 -25.12 11.70 20.06
N ASP A 880 -25.86 10.89 20.83
CA ASP A 880 -26.79 11.35 21.88
C ASP A 880 -26.09 12.16 22.97
N THR A 881 -24.78 12.01 23.18
CA THR A 881 -23.98 12.85 24.08
C THR A 881 -23.51 14.16 23.44
N GLY A 882 -23.99 14.52 22.23
CA GLY A 882 -23.73 15.77 21.53
C GLY A 882 -22.55 15.73 20.54
N ASN A 883 -21.84 14.60 20.44
CA ASN A 883 -20.71 14.45 19.51
C ASN A 883 -21.18 14.28 18.06
N THR A 884 -20.26 14.51 17.13
CA THR A 884 -20.47 14.22 15.72
C THR A 884 -19.77 12.91 15.36
N VAL A 885 -20.47 12.03 14.63
CA VAL A 885 -19.92 10.77 14.16
C VAL A 885 -19.98 10.75 12.63
N VAL A 886 -18.82 10.61 11.98
CA VAL A 886 -18.68 10.49 10.52
C VAL A 886 -18.14 9.11 10.19
N VAL A 887 -18.86 8.34 9.41
CA VAL A 887 -18.54 6.96 9.08
C VAL A 887 -18.46 6.78 7.58
N ILE A 888 -17.36 6.21 7.08
CA ILE A 888 -17.31 5.68 5.72
C ILE A 888 -17.90 4.28 5.78
N GLU A 889 -18.99 4.01 5.03
CA GLU A 889 -19.67 2.73 5.10
C GLU A 889 -20.29 2.28 3.76
N HIS A 890 -20.38 0.95 3.64
CA HIS A 890 -21.07 0.25 2.56
C HIS A 890 -22.22 -0.63 3.06
N ASN A 891 -22.23 -0.93 4.35
CA ASN A 891 -23.28 -1.75 4.97
C ASN A 891 -24.60 -0.97 5.03
N LEU A 892 -25.62 -1.45 4.33
CA LEU A 892 -26.93 -0.81 4.25
C LEU A 892 -27.64 -0.71 5.60
N ASP A 893 -27.39 -1.64 6.51
CA ASP A 893 -27.96 -1.62 7.86
C ASP A 893 -27.45 -0.43 8.69
N VAL A 894 -26.20 -0.06 8.53
CA VAL A 894 -25.64 1.17 9.13
C VAL A 894 -26.16 2.40 8.41
N ILE A 895 -26.13 2.40 7.08
CA ILE A 895 -26.52 3.55 6.26
C ILE A 895 -27.98 3.94 6.52
N LYS A 896 -28.91 2.98 6.63
CA LYS A 896 -30.33 3.26 6.92
C LYS A 896 -30.55 3.87 8.30
N THR A 897 -29.61 3.74 9.24
CA THR A 897 -29.72 4.29 10.61
C THR A 897 -29.06 5.66 10.76
N ALA A 898 -28.38 6.18 9.72
CA ALA A 898 -27.73 7.47 9.75
C ALA A 898 -28.75 8.63 9.73
N ASP A 899 -28.34 9.78 10.29
CA ASP A 899 -29.14 11.02 10.24
C ASP A 899 -28.92 11.76 8.91
N HIS A 900 -27.70 11.69 8.37
CA HIS A 900 -27.31 12.38 7.15
C HIS A 900 -26.40 11.50 6.30
N LEU A 901 -26.57 11.56 4.98
CA LEU A 901 -25.74 10.84 4.01
C LEU A 901 -25.05 11.82 3.06
N ILE A 902 -23.82 11.46 2.68
CA ILE A 902 -23.05 12.11 1.62
C ILE A 902 -22.65 11.01 0.65
N ASP A 903 -23.27 10.99 -0.53
CA ASP A 903 -23.05 9.96 -1.54
C ASP A 903 -22.10 10.44 -2.63
N LEU A 904 -20.93 9.78 -2.76
CA LEU A 904 -19.91 10.09 -3.76
C LEU A 904 -19.98 9.12 -4.94
N GLY A 905 -19.75 9.67 -6.13
CA GLY A 905 -19.81 8.89 -7.36
C GLY A 905 -19.58 9.71 -8.61
N PRO A 906 -20.31 9.36 -9.70
CA PRO A 906 -21.15 8.16 -9.86
C PRO A 906 -20.37 6.86 -9.96
N GLU A 907 -19.12 6.91 -10.43
CA GLU A 907 -18.24 5.75 -10.62
C GLU A 907 -16.98 5.81 -9.73
N GLY A 908 -16.09 4.83 -9.84
CA GLY A 908 -14.77 4.84 -9.21
C GLY A 908 -13.70 5.48 -10.09
N GLY A 909 -12.58 5.89 -9.49
CA GLY A 909 -11.44 6.48 -10.19
C GLY A 909 -11.78 7.80 -10.90
N ASP A 910 -11.31 7.95 -12.14
CA ASP A 910 -11.54 9.17 -12.93
C ASP A 910 -13.01 9.43 -13.27
N GLY A 911 -13.85 8.43 -13.23
CA GLY A 911 -15.31 8.55 -13.40
C GLY A 911 -16.05 9.00 -12.13
N GLY A 912 -15.36 9.11 -11.00
CA GLY A 912 -15.87 9.48 -9.69
C GLY A 912 -15.47 10.88 -9.24
N GLY A 913 -15.39 11.03 -7.92
CA GLY A 913 -14.87 12.25 -7.29
C GLY A 913 -15.84 13.42 -7.25
N THR A 914 -17.13 13.18 -7.42
CA THR A 914 -18.19 14.20 -7.32
C THR A 914 -19.22 13.80 -6.28
N ILE A 915 -19.97 14.76 -5.74
CA ILE A 915 -21.11 14.50 -4.88
C ILE A 915 -22.31 14.18 -5.77
N VAL A 916 -22.89 13.01 -5.60
CA VAL A 916 -24.10 12.58 -6.33
C VAL A 916 -25.35 13.16 -5.67
N CYS A 917 -25.45 13.00 -4.37
CA CYS A 917 -26.50 13.60 -3.55
C CYS A 917 -26.11 13.66 -2.08
N THR A 918 -26.78 14.51 -1.32
CA THR A 918 -26.66 14.63 0.14
C THR A 918 -28.05 14.80 0.74
N GLY A 919 -28.24 14.36 1.98
CA GLY A 919 -29.52 14.49 2.68
C GLY A 919 -29.76 13.33 3.63
N THR A 920 -31.01 13.16 4.04
CA THR A 920 -31.43 12.00 4.84
C THR A 920 -31.40 10.71 4.00
N PRO A 921 -31.37 9.53 4.63
CA PRO A 921 -31.46 8.26 3.90
C PRO A 921 -32.65 8.17 2.94
N GLU A 922 -33.77 8.76 3.32
CA GLU A 922 -34.99 8.79 2.53
C GLU A 922 -34.82 9.68 1.27
N GLU A 923 -34.18 10.85 1.41
CA GLU A 923 -33.89 11.75 0.28
C GLU A 923 -32.90 11.11 -0.70
N VAL A 924 -31.85 10.44 -0.19
CA VAL A 924 -30.89 9.73 -1.03
C VAL A 924 -31.53 8.53 -1.73
N ALA A 925 -32.45 7.82 -1.07
CA ALA A 925 -33.21 6.72 -1.68
C ALA A 925 -34.13 7.19 -2.81
N ALA A 926 -34.59 8.46 -2.77
CA ALA A 926 -35.35 9.08 -3.85
C ALA A 926 -34.50 9.59 -5.02
N CYS A 927 -33.17 9.65 -4.88
CA CYS A 927 -32.27 10.14 -5.92
C CYS A 927 -31.96 9.05 -6.96
N PRO A 928 -32.40 9.18 -8.22
CA PRO A 928 -32.18 8.14 -9.24
C PRO A 928 -30.72 7.93 -9.63
N ALA A 929 -29.88 8.96 -9.47
CA ALA A 929 -28.48 8.93 -9.81
C ALA A 929 -27.62 8.19 -8.76
N SER A 930 -28.14 7.98 -7.54
CA SER A 930 -27.43 7.32 -6.47
C SER A 930 -27.60 5.80 -6.55
N TYR A 931 -26.50 5.09 -6.76
CA TYR A 931 -26.50 3.63 -6.63
C TYR A 931 -26.80 3.20 -5.19
N THR A 932 -26.22 3.86 -4.19
CA THR A 932 -26.53 3.62 -2.78
C THR A 932 -28.02 3.79 -2.52
N GLY A 933 -28.64 4.86 -3.06
CA GLY A 933 -30.06 5.13 -2.93
C GLY A 933 -30.96 4.05 -3.53
N GLN A 934 -30.57 3.48 -4.67
CA GLN A 934 -31.33 2.39 -5.32
C GLN A 934 -31.43 1.13 -4.46
N TYR A 935 -30.31 0.74 -3.79
CA TYR A 935 -30.31 -0.39 -2.86
C TYR A 935 -31.00 -0.05 -1.53
N LEU A 936 -30.77 1.17 -1.01
CA LEU A 936 -31.37 1.65 0.23
C LEU A 936 -32.90 1.69 0.18
N LYS A 937 -33.46 2.02 -0.98
CA LYS A 937 -34.93 2.04 -1.20
C LYS A 937 -35.58 0.69 -0.84
N LYS A 938 -34.91 -0.43 -1.10
CA LYS A 938 -35.40 -1.78 -0.76
C LYS A 938 -35.45 -2.02 0.75
N MET A 939 -34.63 -1.30 1.53
CA MET A 939 -34.48 -1.47 2.97
C MET A 939 -35.41 -0.53 3.77
N LEU A 940 -35.75 0.62 3.18
CA LEU A 940 -36.63 1.61 3.82
C LEU A 940 -38.11 1.34 3.59
N GLY A 941 -38.50 0.50 2.63
CA GLY A 941 -39.84 0.08 2.30
C GLY A 941 -40.36 0.72 1.06
#